data_b8a8fc0ccff9f5a2760e26d8f376e960
#
_entry.id   b8a8fc0ccff9f5a2760e26d8f376e960
#
_cell.length_a   1.000
_cell.length_b   1.000
_cell.length_c   1.000
_cell.angle_alpha   90.00
_cell.angle_beta   90.00
_cell.angle_gamma   90.00
#
_symmetry.space_group_name_H-M   'P 1'
#
loop_
_entity.id
_entity.type
_entity.pdbx_description
1 polymer ?
#
loop_
_entity_poly.entity_id
_entity_poly.type
_entity_poly.pdbx_seq_one_letter_code
_entity_poly.pdbx_strand_id
1 'polypeptide(L)'
;MPGFLFAGLSVAVVLPAQALVAHEQKAAGAEIRRTSFGVPHIVADDERGLGYGIGYAYAQDNLCLLANEVVTVNGERSRYFGPDKATLEQRNNMASDLLFKWLNTPQALADFWKAQPAEIRHLMQGYVAGYNRSLAEQTTQGLPQPCAAEWVRPISTDDLVRLTRRLLVEGGVGQFTEAFAGAKPPSTQKPLQVDSQQVQALQLAAARNERFALERGSNAVAVGRDLSANGRGMLLANPHFPWGGGMRFYQMHLTIPGKLDVMGAALPGLPLINIGFNQHLAWSHTVDTSKHFTLHRLQLDPKDSTRYLLDGKSVAMGKQQVSVEVKQADGTLKAVPRIIYSSKFGPVVQWPGKLDWDDKFAFSLRDANLKNDRVLQQWYAMDQADSLKAFQDSVHRIQGIPWVNTLAVDAKGQALYMNISVVPNVDAVKLARCSDPRIGTELIVLDGSRSECNWDVSPEAAQAGIYPSSRQPQLLRTDFVQHSNDSAWMVNPAAPLKDFSPLISQDGQPLGQRARFALDRLSSLEKTGKVSVENLQAMVMDNEVYHAGQVLPDLLKFCASELGDDAARLAPLCTALKAWDGRADLNSGIGFVYFQRIVTSMQAVASRWRVVFDPQNPVHTPSGLAIEYPEVATALRAAMLAAVDEVAKAGLSADTRWGDIQVSSISGKPIPIHGGPAGLGIYNAMQTVAGRDGKREVVSGTSYLQVVTFDEHGPKAQGLLAFSESSNPQSAHSRDQTEAFSKKHWSVLPFTEQQIKADPAYQVQVIKE
;
A
#
# COMPACT_ATOMS: atom_id res chain seq x y z
N MET A 1 -72.72 -36.38 -52.76
CA MET A 1 -72.11 -35.06 -52.88
C MET A 1 -70.82 -35.15 -52.08
N PRO A 2 -69.68 -34.78 -52.69
CA PRO A 2 -68.36 -35.25 -52.23
C PRO A 2 -67.69 -34.40 -51.13
N GLY A 3 -67.06 -35.11 -50.19
CA GLY A 3 -66.18 -34.51 -49.15
C GLY A 3 -64.80 -34.19 -49.70
N PHE A 4 -64.30 -33.06 -49.33
CA PHE A 4 -62.94 -32.64 -49.64
C PHE A 4 -61.99 -33.07 -48.50
N LEU A 5 -61.00 -33.91 -48.80
CA LEU A 5 -59.79 -34.16 -47.98
C LEU A 5 -58.80 -33.02 -48.15
N PHE A 6 -58.39 -32.40 -47.08
CA PHE A 6 -57.19 -31.52 -47.03
C PHE A 6 -55.98 -32.34 -46.56
N ALA A 7 -55.01 -32.51 -47.42
CA ALA A 7 -53.71 -33.07 -47.09
C ALA A 7 -52.82 -31.93 -46.57
N GLY A 8 -52.43 -32.00 -45.30
CA GLY A 8 -51.43 -31.07 -44.71
C GLY A 8 -50.03 -31.51 -45.06
N LEU A 9 -49.28 -30.69 -45.83
CA LEU A 9 -47.83 -30.82 -46.01
C LEU A 9 -47.09 -30.26 -44.77
N SER A 10 -46.45 -31.12 -44.01
CA SER A 10 -45.50 -30.72 -42.96
C SER A 10 -44.14 -30.49 -43.61
N VAL A 11 -43.71 -29.22 -43.69
CA VAL A 11 -42.35 -28.83 -44.07
C VAL A 11 -41.46 -28.92 -42.82
N ALA A 12 -40.59 -29.92 -42.78
CA ALA A 12 -39.56 -30.02 -41.75
C ALA A 12 -38.43 -29.01 -42.10
N VAL A 13 -38.33 -27.96 -41.30
CA VAL A 13 -37.19 -27.02 -41.37
C VAL A 13 -35.98 -27.70 -40.65
N VAL A 14 -35.06 -28.18 -41.43
CA VAL A 14 -33.74 -28.64 -40.94
C VAL A 14 -32.91 -27.40 -40.69
N LEU A 15 -32.78 -27.00 -39.41
CA LEU A 15 -31.78 -26.01 -39.00
C LEU A 15 -30.39 -26.66 -39.09
N PRO A 16 -29.40 -26.00 -39.73
CA PRO A 16 -28.05 -26.51 -39.70
C PRO A 16 -27.49 -26.44 -38.27
N ALA A 17 -27.04 -27.57 -37.75
CA ALA A 17 -26.25 -27.64 -36.51
C ALA A 17 -24.98 -26.82 -36.75
N GLN A 18 -24.92 -25.62 -36.16
CA GLN A 18 -23.63 -24.91 -36.02
C GLN A 18 -22.73 -25.78 -35.16
N ALA A 19 -21.75 -26.42 -35.75
CA ALA A 19 -20.66 -27.05 -35.06
C ALA A 19 -19.97 -25.95 -34.22
N LEU A 20 -20.14 -26.02 -32.90
CA LEU A 20 -19.25 -25.33 -31.97
C LEU A 20 -17.83 -25.86 -32.27
N VAL A 21 -17.07 -25.09 -33.04
CA VAL A 21 -15.63 -25.29 -33.11
C VAL A 21 -15.11 -25.00 -31.70
N ALA A 22 -14.86 -26.07 -30.95
CA ALA A 22 -14.05 -25.98 -29.74
C ALA A 22 -12.69 -25.47 -30.23
N HIS A 23 -12.40 -24.19 -30.00
CA HIS A 23 -11.03 -23.73 -30.08
C HIS A 23 -10.26 -24.56 -29.05
N GLU A 24 -9.47 -25.53 -29.53
CA GLU A 24 -8.41 -26.13 -28.70
C GLU A 24 -7.60 -24.97 -28.16
N GLN A 25 -7.71 -24.73 -26.86
CA GLN A 25 -6.86 -23.77 -26.17
C GLN A 25 -5.43 -24.27 -26.33
N LYS A 26 -4.60 -23.50 -27.08
CA LYS A 26 -3.17 -23.76 -27.20
C LYS A 26 -2.59 -23.95 -25.79
N ALA A 27 -1.83 -25.03 -25.57
CA ALA A 27 -1.16 -25.26 -24.29
C ALA A 27 -0.31 -24.05 -23.92
N ALA A 28 -0.40 -23.59 -22.67
CA ALA A 28 0.37 -22.45 -22.19
C ALA A 28 1.86 -22.82 -22.18
N GLY A 29 2.72 -21.86 -22.56
CA GLY A 29 4.17 -22.04 -22.51
C GLY A 29 4.85 -20.71 -22.28
N ALA A 30 5.97 -20.77 -21.54
CA ALA A 30 6.80 -19.61 -21.27
C ALA A 30 8.27 -19.99 -21.20
N GLU A 31 9.13 -19.03 -21.54
CA GLU A 31 10.54 -19.05 -21.28
C GLU A 31 10.83 -18.13 -20.08
N ILE A 32 11.36 -18.69 -19.00
CA ILE A 32 11.76 -17.97 -17.80
C ILE A 32 13.28 -17.87 -17.82
N ARG A 33 13.77 -16.66 -17.92
CA ARG A 33 15.19 -16.34 -17.88
C ARG A 33 15.48 -15.68 -16.55
N ARG A 34 16.43 -16.20 -15.79
CA ARG A 34 16.85 -15.57 -14.53
C ARG A 34 18.19 -14.90 -14.71
N THR A 35 18.31 -13.70 -14.14
CA THR A 35 19.52 -12.90 -14.07
C THR A 35 20.01 -12.78 -12.63
N SER A 36 21.01 -11.95 -12.40
CA SER A 36 21.55 -11.65 -11.06
C SER A 36 20.41 -11.37 -10.08
N PHE A 37 20.57 -11.82 -8.83
CA PHE A 37 19.55 -11.78 -7.76
C PHE A 37 18.31 -12.64 -8.00
N GLY A 38 18.34 -13.51 -9.01
CA GLY A 38 17.23 -14.40 -9.34
C GLY A 38 16.05 -13.73 -10.03
N VAL A 39 16.19 -12.50 -10.51
CA VAL A 39 15.10 -11.74 -11.17
C VAL A 39 14.62 -12.49 -12.41
N PRO A 40 13.31 -12.84 -12.51
CA PRO A 40 12.79 -13.53 -13.68
C PRO A 40 12.43 -12.56 -14.80
N HIS A 41 12.89 -12.87 -16.01
CA HIS A 41 12.47 -12.30 -17.29
C HIS A 41 11.62 -13.33 -18.00
N ILE A 42 10.33 -13.10 -18.14
CA ILE A 42 9.34 -14.06 -18.61
C ILE A 42 8.90 -13.67 -20.01
N VAL A 43 9.12 -14.58 -20.96
CA VAL A 43 8.75 -14.39 -22.37
C VAL A 43 7.70 -15.43 -22.76
N ALA A 44 6.60 -14.98 -23.37
CA ALA A 44 5.55 -15.87 -23.85
C ALA A 44 4.92 -15.31 -25.14
N ASP A 45 4.18 -16.16 -25.86
CA ASP A 45 3.52 -15.79 -27.12
C ASP A 45 2.19 -15.01 -26.89
N ASP A 46 1.58 -15.21 -25.71
CA ASP A 46 0.27 -14.65 -25.35
C ASP A 46 0.12 -14.45 -23.83
N GLU A 47 -1.00 -13.87 -23.41
CA GLU A 47 -1.28 -13.59 -22.00
C GLU A 47 -1.40 -14.84 -21.16
N ARG A 48 -1.92 -15.95 -21.70
CA ARG A 48 -2.05 -17.18 -20.93
C ARG A 48 -0.67 -17.79 -20.65
N GLY A 49 0.20 -17.82 -21.65
CA GLY A 49 1.60 -18.24 -21.51
C GLY A 49 2.36 -17.33 -20.56
N LEU A 50 2.17 -16.00 -20.67
CA LEU A 50 2.80 -15.04 -19.77
C LEU A 50 2.38 -15.28 -18.31
N GLY A 51 1.08 -15.36 -18.06
CA GLY A 51 0.54 -15.69 -16.74
C GLY A 51 1.11 -17.01 -16.19
N TYR A 52 1.24 -18.03 -17.06
CA TYR A 52 1.80 -19.33 -16.69
C TYR A 52 3.25 -19.21 -16.21
N GLY A 53 4.07 -18.45 -16.93
CA GLY A 53 5.45 -18.18 -16.52
C GLY A 53 5.52 -17.41 -15.20
N ILE A 54 4.67 -16.39 -15.01
CA ILE A 54 4.62 -15.57 -13.76
C ILE A 54 4.26 -16.46 -12.57
N GLY A 55 3.16 -17.20 -12.67
CA GLY A 55 2.70 -18.04 -11.56
C GLY A 55 3.71 -19.12 -11.18
N TYR A 56 4.37 -19.73 -12.16
CA TYR A 56 5.42 -20.72 -11.94
C TYR A 56 6.65 -20.12 -11.24
N ALA A 57 7.18 -18.99 -11.75
CA ALA A 57 8.35 -18.32 -11.16
C ALA A 57 8.03 -17.79 -9.76
N TYR A 58 6.85 -17.18 -9.57
CA TYR A 58 6.43 -16.70 -8.27
C TYR A 58 6.35 -17.82 -7.23
N ALA A 59 5.81 -18.98 -7.60
CA ALA A 59 5.73 -20.12 -6.69
C ALA A 59 7.11 -20.73 -6.38
N GLN A 60 8.09 -20.66 -7.29
CA GLN A 60 9.46 -21.05 -6.97
C GLN A 60 10.06 -20.22 -5.84
N ASP A 61 9.77 -18.90 -5.83
CA ASP A 61 10.39 -17.93 -4.93
C ASP A 61 9.56 -17.67 -3.66
N ASN A 62 8.22 -17.69 -3.76
CA ASN A 62 7.32 -17.15 -2.73
C ASN A 62 6.10 -18.04 -2.45
N LEU A 63 6.23 -19.36 -2.57
CA LEU A 63 5.14 -20.33 -2.41
C LEU A 63 4.41 -20.16 -1.07
N CYS A 64 5.15 -20.22 0.06
CA CYS A 64 4.58 -20.09 1.40
C CYS A 64 3.87 -18.77 1.62
N LEU A 65 4.42 -17.68 1.08
CA LEU A 65 3.85 -16.36 1.23
C LEU A 65 2.48 -16.31 0.54
N LEU A 66 2.39 -16.71 -0.73
CA LEU A 66 1.12 -16.67 -1.45
C LEU A 66 0.10 -17.64 -0.86
N ALA A 67 0.50 -18.84 -0.49
CA ALA A 67 -0.40 -19.81 0.15
C ALA A 67 -1.00 -19.27 1.47
N ASN A 68 -0.21 -18.56 2.30
CA ASN A 68 -0.69 -17.89 3.51
C ASN A 68 -1.71 -16.81 3.19
N GLU A 69 -1.46 -16.01 2.14
CA GLU A 69 -2.38 -14.99 1.68
C GLU A 69 -3.68 -15.59 1.11
N VAL A 70 -3.60 -16.71 0.41
CA VAL A 70 -4.78 -17.45 -0.05
C VAL A 70 -5.63 -17.93 1.13
N VAL A 71 -5.03 -18.44 2.20
CA VAL A 71 -5.76 -18.75 3.45
C VAL A 71 -6.46 -17.51 4.00
N THR A 72 -5.76 -16.37 4.01
CA THR A 72 -6.31 -15.10 4.51
C THR A 72 -7.55 -14.68 3.72
N VAL A 73 -7.44 -14.59 2.38
CA VAL A 73 -8.54 -14.08 1.55
C VAL A 73 -9.70 -15.06 1.39
N ASN A 74 -9.50 -16.34 1.74
CA ASN A 74 -10.54 -17.34 1.85
C ASN A 74 -11.27 -17.31 3.21
N GLY A 75 -10.81 -16.52 4.17
CA GLY A 75 -11.36 -16.47 5.53
C GLY A 75 -11.21 -17.80 6.26
N GLU A 76 -10.00 -18.37 6.24
CA GLU A 76 -9.66 -19.68 6.79
C GLU A 76 -8.56 -19.63 7.86
N ARG A 77 -8.15 -18.43 8.29
CA ARG A 77 -7.06 -18.28 9.26
C ARG A 77 -7.39 -18.89 10.63
N SER A 78 -8.63 -18.71 11.11
CA SER A 78 -9.10 -19.28 12.38
C SER A 78 -9.08 -20.80 12.37
N ARG A 79 -9.28 -21.40 11.18
CA ARG A 79 -9.21 -22.84 10.94
C ARG A 79 -7.79 -23.40 11.12
N TYR A 80 -6.79 -22.72 10.56
CA TYR A 80 -5.41 -23.23 10.53
C TYR A 80 -4.55 -22.67 11.66
N PHE A 81 -4.72 -21.42 12.03
CA PHE A 81 -3.82 -20.70 12.95
C PHE A 81 -4.45 -20.34 14.29
N GLY A 82 -5.77 -20.55 14.43
CA GLY A 82 -6.55 -20.18 15.64
C GLY A 82 -7.13 -18.77 15.58
N PRO A 83 -8.27 -18.54 16.26
CA PRO A 83 -9.05 -17.29 16.13
C PRO A 83 -8.37 -16.09 16.77
N ASP A 84 -7.60 -16.29 17.86
CA ASP A 84 -7.03 -15.22 18.69
C ASP A 84 -5.66 -14.70 18.20
N LYS A 85 -5.08 -15.35 17.20
CA LYS A 85 -3.85 -14.89 16.56
C LYS A 85 -4.14 -13.78 15.55
N ALA A 86 -3.08 -13.19 15.05
CA ALA A 86 -3.18 -12.10 14.07
C ALA A 86 -2.54 -12.47 12.72
N THR A 87 -2.94 -11.76 11.67
CA THR A 87 -2.26 -11.72 10.37
C THR A 87 -0.88 -11.07 10.53
N LEU A 88 -0.06 -11.13 9.48
CA LEU A 88 1.20 -10.38 9.45
C LEU A 88 0.96 -8.86 9.58
N GLU A 89 -0.17 -8.36 9.06
CA GLU A 89 -0.62 -6.98 9.21
C GLU A 89 -1.31 -6.71 10.56
N GLN A 90 -1.15 -7.58 11.54
CA GLN A 90 -1.66 -7.44 12.91
C GLN A 90 -3.20 -7.40 13.04
N ARG A 91 -3.96 -7.88 12.04
CA ARG A 91 -5.41 -8.06 12.13
C ARG A 91 -5.76 -9.35 12.84
N ASN A 92 -6.76 -9.31 13.74
CA ASN A 92 -7.26 -10.51 14.40
C ASN A 92 -7.77 -11.53 13.37
N ASN A 93 -7.39 -12.81 13.50
CA ASN A 93 -7.74 -13.86 12.54
C ASN A 93 -9.26 -14.02 12.36
N MET A 94 -10.03 -14.04 13.47
CA MET A 94 -11.48 -14.18 13.41
C MET A 94 -12.14 -12.98 12.71
N ALA A 95 -11.68 -11.77 12.98
CA ALA A 95 -12.19 -10.57 12.35
C ALA A 95 -11.85 -10.54 10.84
N SER A 96 -10.63 -10.91 10.49
CA SER A 96 -10.17 -11.07 9.11
C SER A 96 -11.03 -12.08 8.34
N ASP A 97 -11.26 -13.26 8.92
CA ASP A 97 -12.05 -14.32 8.30
C ASP A 97 -13.49 -13.87 8.05
N LEU A 98 -14.12 -13.18 9.01
CA LEU A 98 -15.48 -12.63 8.85
C LEU A 98 -15.54 -11.61 7.72
N LEU A 99 -14.55 -10.70 7.64
CA LEU A 99 -14.49 -9.71 6.57
C LEU A 99 -14.38 -10.37 5.19
N PHE A 100 -13.47 -11.31 5.01
CA PHE A 100 -13.26 -11.94 3.71
C PHE A 100 -14.40 -12.90 3.31
N LYS A 101 -15.05 -13.58 4.26
CA LYS A 101 -16.27 -14.34 3.98
C LYS A 101 -17.45 -13.45 3.56
N TRP A 102 -17.57 -12.26 4.14
CA TRP A 102 -18.57 -11.28 3.73
C TRP A 102 -18.24 -10.66 2.37
N LEU A 103 -16.99 -10.26 2.15
CA LEU A 103 -16.52 -9.58 0.94
C LEU A 103 -16.63 -10.49 -0.30
N ASN A 104 -16.24 -11.76 -0.17
CA ASN A 104 -16.00 -12.67 -1.28
C ASN A 104 -17.12 -13.72 -1.44
N THR A 105 -18.37 -13.25 -1.57
CA THR A 105 -19.48 -14.15 -1.91
C THR A 105 -19.31 -14.75 -3.32
N PRO A 106 -19.85 -15.93 -3.61
CA PRO A 106 -19.80 -16.53 -4.95
C PRO A 106 -20.28 -15.57 -6.05
N GLN A 107 -21.34 -14.80 -5.79
CA GLN A 107 -21.86 -13.81 -6.73
C GLN A 107 -20.85 -12.67 -6.97
N ALA A 108 -20.24 -12.14 -5.91
CA ALA A 108 -19.27 -11.05 -6.03
C ALA A 108 -18.00 -11.47 -6.81
N LEU A 109 -17.55 -12.72 -6.65
CA LEU A 109 -16.45 -13.30 -7.42
C LEU A 109 -16.83 -13.46 -8.89
N ALA A 110 -18.02 -14.02 -9.16
CA ALA A 110 -18.51 -14.22 -10.52
C ALA A 110 -18.70 -12.87 -11.27
N ASP A 111 -19.24 -11.86 -10.59
CA ASP A 111 -19.41 -10.52 -11.16
C ASP A 111 -18.07 -9.87 -11.50
N PHE A 112 -17.09 -9.94 -10.58
CA PHE A 112 -15.75 -9.44 -10.82
C PHE A 112 -15.08 -10.15 -11.99
N TRP A 113 -15.14 -11.49 -12.03
CA TRP A 113 -14.58 -12.30 -13.13
C TRP A 113 -15.21 -11.96 -14.48
N LYS A 114 -16.54 -11.83 -14.53
CA LYS A 114 -17.29 -11.48 -15.74
C LYS A 114 -16.91 -10.10 -16.27
N ALA A 115 -16.61 -9.15 -15.40
CA ALA A 115 -16.20 -7.79 -15.79
C ALA A 115 -14.80 -7.73 -16.40
N GLN A 116 -13.95 -8.76 -16.20
CA GLN A 116 -12.59 -8.72 -16.74
C GLN A 116 -12.55 -8.91 -18.26
N PRO A 117 -11.68 -8.15 -18.99
CA PRO A 117 -11.36 -8.44 -20.39
C PRO A 117 -10.75 -9.83 -20.58
N ALA A 118 -10.78 -10.34 -21.81
CA ALA A 118 -10.27 -11.67 -22.13
C ALA A 118 -8.78 -11.82 -21.77
N GLU A 119 -7.98 -10.81 -22.07
CA GLU A 119 -6.55 -10.76 -21.78
C GLU A 119 -6.26 -10.95 -20.29
N ILE A 120 -7.00 -10.24 -19.44
CA ILE A 120 -6.86 -10.36 -17.98
C ILE A 120 -7.30 -11.75 -17.50
N ARG A 121 -8.37 -12.31 -18.04
CA ARG A 121 -8.79 -13.68 -17.70
C ARG A 121 -7.73 -14.70 -18.11
N HIS A 122 -7.11 -14.56 -19.30
CA HIS A 122 -6.03 -15.43 -19.76
C HIS A 122 -4.79 -15.33 -18.87
N LEU A 123 -4.36 -14.13 -18.50
CA LEU A 123 -3.26 -13.91 -17.55
C LEU A 123 -3.53 -14.63 -16.21
N MET A 124 -4.73 -14.48 -15.65
CA MET A 124 -5.10 -15.10 -14.37
C MET A 124 -5.17 -16.64 -14.48
N GLN A 125 -5.73 -17.16 -15.57
CA GLN A 125 -5.80 -18.62 -15.83
C GLN A 125 -4.39 -19.21 -15.97
N GLY A 126 -3.52 -18.55 -16.72
CA GLY A 126 -2.13 -18.94 -16.84
C GLY A 126 -1.42 -18.94 -15.48
N TYR A 127 -1.56 -17.86 -14.70
CA TYR A 127 -0.94 -17.76 -13.38
C TYR A 127 -1.32 -18.93 -12.47
N VAL A 128 -2.59 -19.28 -12.41
CA VAL A 128 -3.09 -20.43 -11.63
C VAL A 128 -2.45 -21.73 -12.11
N ALA A 129 -2.40 -21.97 -13.41
CA ALA A 129 -1.82 -23.17 -13.96
C ALA A 129 -0.31 -23.28 -13.64
N GLY A 130 0.44 -22.19 -13.82
CA GLY A 130 1.87 -22.13 -13.53
C GLY A 130 2.19 -22.33 -12.04
N TYR A 131 1.46 -21.62 -11.16
CA TYR A 131 1.60 -21.80 -9.72
C TYR A 131 1.33 -23.24 -9.28
N ASN A 132 0.24 -23.85 -9.74
CA ASN A 132 -0.15 -25.20 -9.35
C ASN A 132 0.85 -26.24 -9.87
N ARG A 133 1.42 -26.05 -11.06
CA ARG A 133 2.50 -26.91 -11.56
C ARG A 133 3.74 -26.80 -10.68
N SER A 134 4.21 -25.61 -10.39
CA SER A 134 5.38 -25.40 -9.54
C SER A 134 5.17 -25.99 -8.14
N LEU A 135 3.97 -25.84 -7.56
CA LEU A 135 3.59 -26.47 -6.30
C LEU A 135 3.68 -28.01 -6.37
N ALA A 136 3.16 -28.63 -7.44
CA ALA A 136 3.20 -30.08 -7.61
C ALA A 136 4.66 -30.59 -7.71
N GLU A 137 5.50 -29.89 -8.47
CA GLU A 137 6.94 -30.22 -8.61
C GLU A 137 7.68 -30.09 -7.26
N GLN A 138 7.47 -29.00 -6.53
CA GLN A 138 8.08 -28.78 -5.21
C GLN A 138 7.57 -29.78 -4.17
N THR A 139 6.30 -30.20 -4.23
CA THR A 139 5.74 -31.21 -3.31
C THR A 139 6.45 -32.55 -3.46
N THR A 140 6.79 -32.97 -4.67
CA THR A 140 7.54 -34.21 -4.91
C THR A 140 8.97 -34.17 -4.39
N GLN A 141 9.56 -32.97 -4.28
CA GLN A 141 10.91 -32.75 -3.75
C GLN A 141 10.92 -32.52 -2.22
N GLY A 142 9.75 -32.35 -1.60
CA GLY A 142 9.60 -32.02 -0.20
C GLY A 142 9.55 -30.51 0.04
N LEU A 143 8.37 -30.00 0.45
CA LEU A 143 8.18 -28.58 0.73
C LEU A 143 9.04 -28.11 1.91
N PRO A 144 9.65 -26.92 1.84
CA PRO A 144 10.40 -26.37 2.95
C PRO A 144 9.46 -26.02 4.12
N GLN A 145 9.96 -26.11 5.36
CA GLN A 145 9.23 -25.60 6.51
C GLN A 145 9.20 -24.06 6.45
N PRO A 146 8.06 -23.40 6.76
CA PRO A 146 6.79 -23.94 7.27
C PRO A 146 5.76 -24.32 6.19
N CYS A 147 6.13 -24.39 4.91
CA CYS A 147 5.25 -24.72 3.80
C CYS A 147 4.75 -26.17 3.77
N ALA A 148 5.42 -27.10 4.43
CA ALA A 148 4.98 -28.49 4.52
C ALA A 148 3.75 -28.62 5.46
N ALA A 149 2.62 -28.03 5.08
CA ALA A 149 1.41 -27.96 5.88
C ALA A 149 0.16 -28.06 4.99
N GLU A 150 -0.94 -28.56 5.56
CA GLU A 150 -2.21 -28.79 4.85
C GLU A 150 -2.86 -27.54 4.24
N TRP A 151 -2.50 -26.34 4.72
CA TRP A 151 -3.00 -25.08 4.18
C TRP A 151 -2.30 -24.67 2.87
N VAL A 152 -1.20 -25.32 2.49
CA VAL A 152 -0.54 -25.14 1.20
C VAL A 152 -1.19 -26.07 0.19
N ARG A 153 -1.97 -25.51 -0.69
CA ARG A 153 -2.83 -26.24 -1.63
C ARG A 153 -2.84 -25.58 -3.02
N PRO A 154 -3.27 -26.29 -4.06
CA PRO A 154 -3.53 -25.68 -5.36
C PRO A 154 -4.50 -24.48 -5.23
N ILE A 155 -4.25 -23.45 -6.02
CA ILE A 155 -5.09 -22.25 -6.10
C ILE A 155 -6.03 -22.31 -7.30
N SER A 156 -7.03 -21.44 -7.28
CA SER A 156 -8.01 -21.23 -8.34
C SER A 156 -7.99 -19.78 -8.85
N THR A 157 -8.64 -19.52 -9.96
CA THR A 157 -8.87 -18.13 -10.43
C THR A 157 -9.66 -17.31 -9.43
N ASP A 158 -10.58 -17.92 -8.68
CA ASP A 158 -11.28 -17.26 -7.60
C ASP A 158 -10.35 -16.79 -6.49
N ASP A 159 -9.28 -17.51 -6.20
CA ASP A 159 -8.30 -17.10 -5.19
C ASP A 159 -7.54 -15.83 -5.64
N LEU A 160 -7.20 -15.72 -6.93
CA LEU A 160 -6.61 -14.49 -7.48
C LEU A 160 -7.60 -13.32 -7.47
N VAL A 161 -8.88 -13.58 -7.76
CA VAL A 161 -9.95 -12.56 -7.62
C VAL A 161 -10.04 -12.09 -6.17
N ARG A 162 -10.01 -13.00 -5.18
CA ARG A 162 -10.01 -12.64 -3.75
C ARG A 162 -8.81 -11.80 -3.36
N LEU A 163 -7.61 -12.14 -3.83
CA LEU A 163 -6.39 -11.37 -3.60
C LEU A 163 -6.51 -9.96 -4.18
N THR A 164 -7.01 -9.83 -5.41
CA THR A 164 -7.26 -8.53 -6.04
C THR A 164 -8.29 -7.71 -5.25
N ARG A 165 -9.41 -8.32 -4.83
CA ARG A 165 -10.45 -7.66 -4.04
C ARG A 165 -9.96 -7.24 -2.65
N ARG A 166 -9.06 -8.01 -2.03
CA ARG A 166 -8.36 -7.59 -0.81
C ARG A 166 -7.60 -6.27 -1.04
N LEU A 167 -6.80 -6.20 -2.10
CA LEU A 167 -6.03 -5.00 -2.41
C LEU A 167 -6.94 -3.77 -2.55
N LEU A 168 -8.07 -3.91 -3.22
CA LEU A 168 -9.03 -2.81 -3.43
C LEU A 168 -9.53 -2.20 -2.12
N VAL A 169 -9.86 -3.03 -1.12
CA VAL A 169 -10.46 -2.57 0.14
C VAL A 169 -9.45 -2.11 1.20
N GLU A 170 -8.16 -2.18 0.91
CA GLU A 170 -7.10 -1.72 1.84
C GLU A 170 -7.18 -0.23 2.17
N GLY A 171 -7.67 0.59 1.24
CA GLY A 171 -7.94 2.02 1.46
C GLY A 171 -9.32 2.32 2.07
N GLY A 172 -10.13 1.30 2.37
CA GLY A 172 -11.53 1.44 2.77
C GLY A 172 -11.93 0.51 3.91
N VAL A 173 -12.90 -0.39 3.66
CA VAL A 173 -13.46 -1.28 4.69
C VAL A 173 -12.41 -2.18 5.35
N GLY A 174 -11.32 -2.49 4.69
CA GLY A 174 -10.20 -3.25 5.24
C GLY A 174 -9.55 -2.59 6.47
N GLN A 175 -9.61 -1.25 6.58
CA GLN A 175 -9.13 -0.52 7.76
C GLN A 175 -10.04 -0.69 8.98
N PHE A 176 -11.27 -1.14 8.79
CA PHE A 176 -12.30 -1.29 9.82
C PHE A 176 -12.59 -2.75 10.16
N THR A 177 -11.66 -3.67 9.92
CA THR A 177 -11.84 -5.12 10.06
C THR A 177 -12.44 -5.52 11.41
N GLU A 178 -11.89 -5.01 12.52
CA GLU A 178 -12.37 -5.30 13.88
C GLU A 178 -13.70 -4.60 14.19
N ALA A 179 -13.87 -3.36 13.77
CA ALA A 179 -15.12 -2.60 13.92
C ALA A 179 -16.26 -3.23 13.12
N PHE A 180 -15.95 -3.78 11.94
CA PHE A 180 -16.88 -4.57 11.13
C PHE A 180 -17.28 -5.87 11.82
N ALA A 181 -16.31 -6.65 12.29
CA ALA A 181 -16.56 -7.94 12.95
C ALA A 181 -17.26 -7.79 14.31
N GLY A 182 -17.04 -6.68 15.01
CA GLY A 182 -17.63 -6.37 16.30
C GLY A 182 -19.07 -5.87 16.26
N ALA A 183 -19.56 -5.39 15.10
CA ALA A 183 -20.86 -4.75 14.98
C ALA A 183 -22.03 -5.69 15.32
N LYS A 184 -22.88 -5.27 16.27
CA LYS A 184 -24.06 -6.00 16.75
C LYS A 184 -25.15 -5.01 17.13
N PRO A 185 -26.45 -5.32 16.81
CA PRO A 185 -27.54 -4.52 17.31
C PRO A 185 -27.58 -4.54 18.85
N PRO A 186 -28.04 -3.46 19.48
CA PRO A 186 -28.19 -3.42 20.93
C PRO A 186 -29.13 -4.54 21.42
N SER A 187 -28.71 -5.21 22.49
CA SER A 187 -29.50 -6.27 23.11
C SER A 187 -30.63 -5.64 23.93
N THR A 188 -31.85 -6.19 23.86
CA THR A 188 -32.99 -5.83 24.72
C THR A 188 -32.84 -6.32 26.15
N GLN A 189 -31.85 -7.15 26.44
CA GLN A 189 -31.44 -7.54 27.78
C GLN A 189 -30.45 -6.52 28.32
N LYS A 190 -30.50 -6.23 29.65
CA LYS A 190 -29.60 -5.30 30.37
C LYS A 190 -28.21 -5.27 29.77
N PRO A 191 -27.57 -4.09 29.65
CA PRO A 191 -26.24 -4.00 29.08
C PRO A 191 -25.33 -4.96 29.85
N LEU A 192 -24.89 -6.00 29.17
CA LEU A 192 -23.70 -6.74 29.60
C LEU A 192 -22.62 -5.69 29.72
N GLN A 193 -21.98 -5.58 30.89
CA GLN A 193 -20.79 -4.77 31.07
C GLN A 193 -19.92 -5.04 29.85
N VAL A 194 -19.71 -4.00 29.06
CA VAL A 194 -18.84 -4.09 27.87
C VAL A 194 -17.52 -4.59 28.41
N ASP A 195 -17.10 -5.77 27.97
CA ASP A 195 -15.87 -6.38 28.44
C ASP A 195 -14.74 -5.37 28.19
N SER A 196 -14.16 -4.86 29.26
CA SER A 196 -13.08 -3.87 29.21
C SER A 196 -11.91 -4.35 28.33
N GLN A 197 -11.73 -5.68 28.23
CA GLN A 197 -10.76 -6.29 27.33
C GLN A 197 -11.14 -6.14 25.86
N GLN A 198 -12.43 -6.20 25.52
CA GLN A 198 -12.94 -6.04 24.15
C GLN A 198 -12.85 -4.57 23.70
N VAL A 199 -13.14 -3.61 24.58
CA VAL A 199 -12.93 -2.16 24.33
C VAL A 199 -11.45 -1.86 24.17
N GLN A 200 -10.62 -2.41 25.05
CA GLN A 200 -9.18 -2.23 24.97
C GLN A 200 -8.57 -2.89 23.74
N ALA A 201 -9.07 -4.05 23.31
CA ALA A 201 -8.66 -4.71 22.07
C ALA A 201 -9.06 -3.89 20.83
N LEU A 202 -10.26 -3.28 20.81
CA LEU A 202 -10.73 -2.41 19.73
C LEU A 202 -9.99 -1.07 19.73
N GLN A 203 -9.68 -0.50 20.90
CA GLN A 203 -8.86 0.71 21.00
C GLN A 203 -7.41 0.44 20.57
N LEU A 204 -6.85 -0.71 20.93
CA LEU A 204 -5.53 -1.16 20.46
C LEU A 204 -5.53 -1.45 18.94
N ALA A 205 -6.61 -2.05 18.42
CA ALA A 205 -6.76 -2.30 16.98
C ALA A 205 -6.89 -0.98 16.20
N ALA A 206 -7.60 -0.01 16.77
CA ALA A 206 -7.73 1.33 16.21
C ALA A 206 -6.41 2.11 16.22
N ALA A 207 -5.72 2.11 17.34
CA ALA A 207 -4.38 2.70 17.44
C ALA A 207 -3.37 1.99 16.53
N ARG A 208 -3.53 0.68 16.32
CA ARG A 208 -2.77 -0.10 15.34
C ARG A 208 -3.11 0.27 13.90
N ASN A 209 -4.39 0.49 13.58
CA ASN A 209 -4.83 0.90 12.25
C ASN A 209 -4.40 2.33 11.91
N GLU A 210 -4.44 3.26 12.86
CA GLU A 210 -3.83 4.59 12.70
C GLU A 210 -2.30 4.48 12.51
N ARG A 211 -1.65 3.63 13.27
CA ARG A 211 -0.22 3.31 13.13
C ARG A 211 0.07 2.66 11.78
N PHE A 212 -0.77 1.75 11.32
CA PHE A 212 -0.60 1.03 10.05
C PHE A 212 -0.88 1.93 8.83
N ALA A 213 -1.83 2.88 8.91
CA ALA A 213 -2.06 3.90 7.89
C ALA A 213 -0.87 4.88 7.80
N LEU A 214 -0.22 5.21 8.92
CA LEU A 214 1.03 5.97 8.96
C LEU A 214 2.24 5.16 8.47
N GLU A 215 2.13 3.84 8.45
CA GLU A 215 3.20 2.89 8.19
C GLU A 215 3.35 2.52 6.72
N ARG A 216 2.35 2.78 5.86
CA ARG A 216 2.45 2.67 4.41
C ARG A 216 2.75 4.03 3.83
N GLY A 217 3.84 4.11 3.14
CA GLY A 217 4.23 5.36 2.52
C GLY A 217 4.97 5.11 1.23
N SER A 218 5.46 6.17 0.65
CA SER A 218 6.31 6.09 -0.54
C SER A 218 6.96 7.44 -0.76
N ASN A 219 8.04 7.43 -1.51
CA ASN A 219 8.53 8.62 -2.19
C ASN A 219 8.53 8.36 -3.70
N ALA A 220 8.26 9.39 -4.47
CA ALA A 220 8.53 9.38 -5.90
C ALA A 220 8.94 10.78 -6.37
N VAL A 221 9.93 10.83 -7.25
CA VAL A 221 10.41 12.05 -7.89
C VAL A 221 10.47 11.79 -9.38
N ALA A 222 9.77 12.60 -10.16
CA ALA A 222 9.79 12.58 -11.61
C ALA A 222 10.41 13.89 -12.09
N VAL A 223 11.53 13.81 -12.80
CA VAL A 223 12.32 14.95 -13.28
C VAL A 223 12.21 15.03 -14.80
N GLY A 224 11.83 16.19 -15.31
CA GLY A 224 11.71 16.45 -16.74
C GLY A 224 12.99 17.02 -17.36
N ARG A 225 12.96 17.23 -18.68
CA ARG A 225 14.14 17.64 -19.49
C ARG A 225 14.79 18.95 -19.06
N ASP A 226 14.01 19.88 -18.47
CA ASP A 226 14.53 21.20 -18.10
C ASP A 226 15.43 21.13 -16.87
N LEU A 227 15.25 20.10 -16.04
CA LEU A 227 16.05 19.91 -14.82
C LEU A 227 16.96 18.68 -14.87
N SER A 228 16.69 17.67 -15.70
CA SER A 228 17.53 16.47 -15.80
C SER A 228 18.88 16.74 -16.49
N ALA A 229 19.92 16.06 -16.04
CA ALA A 229 21.29 16.22 -16.57
C ALA A 229 21.44 15.77 -18.02
N ASN A 230 20.67 14.79 -18.47
CA ASN A 230 20.73 14.26 -19.83
C ASN A 230 19.62 14.80 -20.74
N GLY A 231 18.77 15.74 -20.28
CA GLY A 231 17.69 16.31 -21.06
C GLY A 231 16.51 15.35 -21.34
N ARG A 232 16.45 14.21 -20.64
CA ARG A 232 15.40 13.19 -20.74
C ARG A 232 14.68 13.03 -19.39
N GLY A 233 13.58 12.30 -19.36
CA GLY A 233 12.90 11.99 -18.10
C GLY A 233 13.77 11.14 -17.17
N MET A 234 13.66 11.41 -15.85
CA MET A 234 14.23 10.58 -14.80
C MET A 234 13.18 10.31 -13.72
N LEU A 235 13.08 9.08 -13.25
CA LEU A 235 12.14 8.70 -12.19
C LEU A 235 12.88 8.00 -11.05
N LEU A 236 12.69 8.49 -9.83
CA LEU A 236 12.94 7.74 -8.61
C LEU A 236 11.62 7.16 -8.11
N ALA A 237 11.56 5.83 -7.93
CA ALA A 237 10.51 5.13 -7.22
C ALA A 237 11.05 4.54 -5.91
N ASN A 238 10.39 4.85 -4.80
CA ASN A 238 10.75 4.36 -3.48
C ASN A 238 9.49 4.10 -2.64
N PRO A 239 8.71 3.06 -2.93
CA PRO A 239 7.59 2.65 -2.09
C PRO A 239 8.06 2.13 -0.74
N HIS A 240 7.33 2.49 0.33
CA HIS A 240 7.53 2.02 1.70
C HIS A 240 6.41 1.04 2.04
N PHE A 241 6.70 -0.24 1.88
CA PHE A 241 5.72 -1.31 2.02
C PHE A 241 6.24 -2.40 2.95
N PRO A 242 5.34 -3.27 3.45
CA PRO A 242 5.73 -4.40 4.30
C PRO A 242 6.77 -5.31 3.64
N TRP A 243 7.73 -5.80 4.42
CA TRP A 243 8.75 -6.75 4.00
C TRP A 243 8.25 -8.21 3.99
N GLY A 244 7.01 -8.42 4.39
CA GLY A 244 6.33 -9.71 4.38
C GLY A 244 4.83 -9.57 4.12
N GLY A 245 4.15 -10.70 3.92
CA GLY A 245 2.70 -10.74 3.69
C GLY A 245 2.27 -10.27 2.30
N GLY A 246 0.97 -10.00 2.16
CA GLY A 246 0.32 -9.78 0.88
C GLY A 246 0.62 -8.44 0.21
N MET A 247 1.52 -7.64 0.78
CA MET A 247 1.96 -6.36 0.22
C MET A 247 3.47 -6.34 -0.09
N ARG A 248 4.13 -7.51 -0.06
CA ARG A 248 5.55 -7.66 -0.37
C ARG A 248 5.74 -7.73 -1.88
N PHE A 249 6.38 -6.71 -2.48
CA PHE A 249 6.66 -6.67 -3.91
C PHE A 249 7.51 -7.86 -4.39
N TYR A 250 7.30 -8.23 -5.65
CA TYR A 250 8.08 -9.20 -6.40
C TYR A 250 8.54 -8.56 -7.70
N GLN A 251 9.82 -8.61 -7.99
CA GLN A 251 10.42 -8.00 -9.17
C GLN A 251 10.35 -8.96 -10.36
N MET A 252 10.00 -8.48 -11.55
CA MET A 252 9.95 -9.30 -12.77
C MET A 252 9.98 -8.45 -14.04
N HIS A 253 10.33 -9.08 -15.14
CA HIS A 253 10.26 -8.53 -16.49
C HIS A 253 9.33 -9.38 -17.34
N LEU A 254 8.39 -8.78 -18.03
CA LEU A 254 7.29 -9.42 -18.76
C LEU A 254 7.34 -9.04 -20.23
N THR A 255 7.40 -10.05 -21.12
CA THR A 255 7.48 -9.81 -22.56
C THR A 255 6.48 -10.69 -23.32
N ILE A 256 5.62 -10.07 -24.12
CA ILE A 256 4.89 -10.67 -25.22
C ILE A 256 5.39 -9.98 -26.49
N PRO A 257 6.17 -10.65 -27.37
CA PRO A 257 6.80 -9.99 -28.52
C PRO A 257 5.81 -9.18 -29.37
N GLY A 258 6.13 -7.91 -29.60
CA GLY A 258 5.30 -6.98 -30.36
C GLY A 258 4.05 -6.46 -29.64
N LYS A 259 3.80 -6.83 -28.36
CA LYS A 259 2.62 -6.42 -27.61
C LYS A 259 2.93 -5.85 -26.23
N LEU A 260 3.85 -6.43 -25.49
CA LEU A 260 4.20 -6.05 -24.12
C LEU A 260 5.70 -6.26 -23.89
N ASP A 261 6.35 -5.27 -23.31
CA ASP A 261 7.74 -5.36 -22.86
C ASP A 261 7.92 -4.40 -21.68
N VAL A 262 7.81 -4.92 -20.44
CA VAL A 262 7.70 -4.10 -19.24
C VAL A 262 8.44 -4.76 -18.07
N MET A 263 9.25 -3.99 -17.35
CA MET A 263 9.99 -4.45 -16.18
C MET A 263 9.64 -3.61 -14.94
N GLY A 264 9.60 -4.26 -13.79
CA GLY A 264 9.32 -3.57 -12.54
C GLY A 264 8.95 -4.53 -11.42
N ALA A 265 8.01 -4.13 -10.57
CA ALA A 265 7.55 -4.96 -9.46
C ALA A 265 6.02 -4.98 -9.35
N ALA A 266 5.53 -6.09 -8.82
CA ALA A 266 4.11 -6.31 -8.57
C ALA A 266 3.84 -6.83 -7.16
N LEU A 267 2.63 -6.59 -6.68
CA LEU A 267 2.13 -7.17 -5.43
C LEU A 267 1.74 -8.64 -5.63
N PRO A 268 1.75 -9.48 -4.57
CA PRO A 268 1.48 -10.91 -4.67
C PRO A 268 0.14 -11.24 -5.34
N GLY A 269 0.17 -12.19 -6.26
CA GLY A 269 -1.00 -12.67 -6.99
C GLY A 269 -1.47 -11.78 -8.14
N LEU A 270 -0.75 -10.69 -8.46
CA LEU A 270 -1.04 -9.84 -9.62
C LEU A 270 -0.16 -10.24 -10.81
N PRO A 271 -0.75 -10.64 -11.97
CA PRO A 271 0.01 -11.07 -13.14
C PRO A 271 0.38 -9.89 -14.07
N LEU A 272 0.91 -8.78 -13.51
CA LEU A 272 1.20 -7.53 -14.22
C LEU A 272 2.16 -6.68 -13.40
N ILE A 273 2.62 -5.54 -13.93
CA ILE A 273 3.53 -4.62 -13.22
C ILE A 273 2.74 -3.48 -12.59
N ASN A 274 2.96 -3.24 -11.29
CA ASN A 274 2.37 -2.08 -10.60
C ASN A 274 3.26 -0.84 -10.70
N ILE A 275 4.55 -0.99 -10.48
CA ILE A 275 5.57 0.07 -10.53
C ILE A 275 6.67 -0.41 -11.46
N GLY A 276 7.01 0.35 -12.49
CA GLY A 276 8.00 -0.12 -13.44
C GLY A 276 8.30 0.85 -14.57
N PHE A 277 8.81 0.28 -15.65
CA PHE A 277 9.19 1.00 -16.86
C PHE A 277 9.10 0.09 -18.09
N ASN A 278 8.96 0.72 -19.24
CA ASN A 278 9.05 0.08 -20.55
C ASN A 278 9.99 0.89 -21.45
N GLN A 279 9.99 0.61 -22.74
CA GLN A 279 10.85 1.30 -23.72
C GLN A 279 10.62 2.83 -23.75
N HIS A 280 9.45 3.33 -23.36
CA HIS A 280 8.99 4.70 -23.62
C HIS A 280 8.83 5.55 -22.37
N LEU A 281 8.51 4.93 -21.23
CA LEU A 281 8.15 5.62 -20.00
C LEU A 281 8.47 4.80 -18.75
N ALA A 282 8.54 5.49 -17.62
CA ALA A 282 8.68 4.89 -16.29
C ALA A 282 7.64 5.50 -15.35
N TRP A 283 7.11 4.69 -14.40
CA TRP A 283 6.12 5.17 -13.44
C TRP A 283 6.29 4.57 -12.06
N SER A 284 5.73 5.28 -11.10
CA SER A 284 5.63 4.87 -9.71
C SER A 284 4.29 5.25 -9.12
N HIS A 285 3.93 4.59 -8.03
CA HIS A 285 2.80 4.95 -7.20
C HIS A 285 3.24 5.41 -5.82
N THR A 286 2.48 6.34 -5.23
CA THR A 286 2.59 6.71 -3.82
C THR A 286 1.22 6.61 -3.18
N VAL A 287 1.11 6.11 -1.95
CA VAL A 287 -0.17 6.10 -1.23
C VAL A 287 -0.69 7.54 -1.16
N ASP A 288 -1.94 7.74 -1.57
CA ASP A 288 -2.59 9.05 -1.57
C ASP A 288 -3.19 9.42 -0.21
N THR A 289 -3.64 10.65 -0.06
CA THR A 289 -4.35 11.14 1.12
C THR A 289 -5.86 11.21 0.92
N SER A 290 -6.32 10.79 -0.26
CA SER A 290 -7.73 10.82 -0.62
C SER A 290 -8.55 9.90 0.28
N LYS A 291 -9.79 10.23 0.49
CA LYS A 291 -10.74 9.41 1.26
C LYS A 291 -11.51 8.52 0.30
N HIS A 292 -11.25 7.20 0.35
CA HIS A 292 -11.87 6.22 -0.54
C HIS A 292 -13.19 5.68 -0.01
N PHE A 293 -13.61 6.13 1.16
CA PHE A 293 -14.86 5.75 1.81
C PHE A 293 -15.48 6.94 2.55
N THR A 294 -16.76 6.81 2.88
CA THR A 294 -17.43 7.64 3.88
C THR A 294 -18.20 6.75 4.84
N LEU A 295 -18.36 7.23 6.06
CA LEU A 295 -19.32 6.67 7.00
C LEU A 295 -20.68 7.36 6.79
N HIS A 296 -21.75 6.66 7.09
CA HIS A 296 -23.10 7.20 7.11
C HIS A 296 -23.72 6.93 8.47
N ARG A 297 -24.07 7.99 9.20
CA ARG A 297 -24.84 7.86 10.43
C ARG A 297 -26.29 7.56 10.11
N LEU A 298 -26.73 6.37 10.48
CA LEU A 298 -28.11 5.91 10.31
C LEU A 298 -28.91 6.33 11.54
N GLN A 299 -30.00 7.10 11.36
CA GLN A 299 -31.00 7.28 12.39
C GLN A 299 -31.85 6.02 12.46
N LEU A 300 -31.91 5.36 13.60
CA LEU A 300 -32.65 4.10 13.76
C LEU A 300 -34.15 4.30 13.95
N ASP A 301 -34.91 3.30 13.55
CA ASP A 301 -36.35 3.23 13.85
C ASP A 301 -36.51 2.99 15.37
N PRO A 302 -37.26 3.83 16.11
CA PRO A 302 -37.40 3.64 17.56
C PRO A 302 -38.02 2.29 17.98
N LYS A 303 -38.65 1.57 17.03
CA LYS A 303 -39.29 0.28 17.29
C LYS A 303 -38.38 -0.92 17.00
N ASP A 304 -37.32 -0.74 16.19
CA ASP A 304 -36.46 -1.83 15.76
C ASP A 304 -35.06 -1.28 15.38
N SER A 305 -34.07 -1.55 16.20
CA SER A 305 -32.68 -1.13 15.99
C SER A 305 -31.97 -1.78 14.77
N THR A 306 -32.63 -2.73 14.10
CA THR A 306 -32.18 -3.31 12.82
C THR A 306 -32.85 -2.66 11.60
N ARG A 307 -33.55 -1.53 11.82
CA ARG A 307 -34.14 -0.69 10.79
C ARG A 307 -33.68 0.75 10.95
N TYR A 308 -33.55 1.48 9.85
CA TYR A 308 -33.15 2.88 9.86
C TYR A 308 -34.13 3.74 9.07
N LEU A 309 -34.17 5.02 9.38
CA LEU A 309 -34.99 6.00 8.68
C LEU A 309 -34.21 6.57 7.48
N LEU A 310 -34.89 6.63 6.33
CA LEU A 310 -34.41 7.29 5.13
C LEU A 310 -35.54 8.15 4.57
N ASP A 311 -35.31 9.47 4.53
CA ASP A 311 -36.37 10.45 4.15
C ASP A 311 -37.67 10.20 4.90
N GLY A 312 -37.58 9.93 6.20
CA GLY A 312 -38.70 9.63 7.09
C GLY A 312 -39.33 8.23 6.95
N LYS A 313 -38.83 7.40 6.05
CA LYS A 313 -39.34 6.01 5.84
C LYS A 313 -38.45 5.00 6.54
N SER A 314 -39.07 4.05 7.25
CA SER A 314 -38.36 2.95 7.91
C SER A 314 -37.92 1.90 6.88
N VAL A 315 -36.62 1.64 6.82
CA VAL A 315 -35.95 0.70 5.89
C VAL A 315 -35.26 -0.39 6.69
N ALA A 316 -35.49 -1.65 6.38
CA ALA A 316 -34.81 -2.78 7.02
C ALA A 316 -33.33 -2.85 6.58
N MET A 317 -32.43 -3.13 7.51
CA MET A 317 -31.05 -3.50 7.18
C MET A 317 -31.02 -4.87 6.51
N GLY A 318 -30.15 -5.01 5.50
CA GLY A 318 -29.80 -6.30 4.93
C GLY A 318 -29.09 -7.17 5.97
N LYS A 319 -29.30 -8.49 5.90
CA LYS A 319 -28.70 -9.48 6.79
C LYS A 319 -27.98 -10.52 5.94
N GLN A 320 -26.65 -10.62 6.10
CA GLN A 320 -25.88 -11.67 5.45
C GLN A 320 -25.33 -12.61 6.53
N GLN A 321 -25.72 -13.87 6.48
CA GLN A 321 -25.16 -14.89 7.37
C GLN A 321 -23.84 -15.38 6.78
N VAL A 322 -22.77 -15.29 7.58
CA VAL A 322 -21.46 -15.85 7.28
C VAL A 322 -21.09 -16.87 8.34
N SER A 323 -20.24 -17.83 8.02
CA SER A 323 -19.75 -18.82 8.97
C SER A 323 -18.24 -18.99 8.84
N VAL A 324 -17.55 -18.99 9.97
CA VAL A 324 -16.10 -19.20 10.06
C VAL A 324 -15.84 -20.50 10.79
N GLU A 325 -14.97 -21.36 10.23
CA GLU A 325 -14.50 -22.55 10.92
C GLU A 325 -13.35 -22.18 11.88
N VAL A 326 -13.51 -22.55 13.13
CA VAL A 326 -12.59 -22.19 14.21
C VAL A 326 -11.99 -23.44 14.83
N LYS A 327 -10.66 -23.54 14.81
CA LYS A 327 -9.91 -24.59 15.49
C LYS A 327 -10.02 -24.41 16.99
N GLN A 328 -10.56 -25.43 17.67
CA GLN A 328 -10.68 -25.48 19.10
C GLN A 328 -9.38 -25.95 19.79
N ALA A 329 -9.29 -25.80 21.10
CA ALA A 329 -8.12 -26.21 21.87
C ALA A 329 -7.83 -27.74 21.76
N ASP A 330 -8.86 -28.56 21.57
CA ASP A 330 -8.77 -30.00 21.35
C ASP A 330 -8.42 -30.40 19.90
N GLY A 331 -8.23 -29.41 19.02
CA GLY A 331 -7.92 -29.61 17.59
C GLY A 331 -9.14 -29.80 16.71
N THR A 332 -10.36 -29.93 17.25
CA THR A 332 -11.60 -30.02 16.46
C THR A 332 -11.95 -28.69 15.78
N LEU A 333 -12.75 -28.75 14.71
CA LEU A 333 -13.24 -27.58 14.00
C LEU A 333 -14.70 -27.32 14.41
N LYS A 334 -14.99 -26.06 14.76
CA LYS A 334 -16.35 -25.61 15.07
C LYS A 334 -16.74 -24.47 14.16
N ALA A 335 -17.89 -24.59 13.49
CA ALA A 335 -18.48 -23.51 12.72
C ALA A 335 -19.08 -22.44 13.65
N VAL A 336 -18.65 -21.19 13.46
CA VAL A 336 -19.13 -20.03 14.21
C VAL A 336 -19.92 -19.12 13.28
N PRO A 337 -21.25 -19.14 13.33
CA PRO A 337 -22.08 -18.29 12.49
C PRO A 337 -22.11 -16.85 13.01
N ARG A 338 -22.21 -15.89 12.08
CA ARG A 338 -22.36 -14.47 12.35
C ARG A 338 -23.33 -13.84 11.35
N ILE A 339 -24.15 -12.93 11.81
CA ILE A 339 -24.97 -12.07 10.94
C ILE A 339 -24.26 -10.74 10.76
N ILE A 340 -23.98 -10.39 9.52
CA ILE A 340 -23.45 -9.08 9.13
C ILE A 340 -24.63 -8.24 8.66
N TYR A 341 -24.79 -7.07 9.26
CA TYR A 341 -25.84 -6.11 8.92
C TYR A 341 -25.31 -5.08 7.94
N SER A 342 -26.15 -4.67 7.00
CA SER A 342 -25.79 -3.67 5.99
C SER A 342 -26.96 -2.72 5.74
N SER A 343 -26.68 -1.45 5.55
CA SER A 343 -27.62 -0.48 4.98
C SER A 343 -27.45 -0.43 3.45
N LYS A 344 -28.19 0.44 2.79
CA LYS A 344 -27.98 0.72 1.36
C LYS A 344 -26.59 1.30 1.06
N PHE A 345 -25.88 1.81 2.07
CA PHE A 345 -24.56 2.40 1.92
C PHE A 345 -23.42 1.36 2.02
N GLY A 346 -23.64 0.27 2.76
CA GLY A 346 -22.66 -0.79 2.99
C GLY A 346 -22.80 -1.42 4.36
N PRO A 347 -21.79 -2.15 4.85
CA PRO A 347 -21.86 -2.85 6.13
C PRO A 347 -21.94 -1.87 7.30
N VAL A 348 -22.62 -2.30 8.38
CA VAL A 348 -22.60 -1.61 9.66
C VAL A 348 -21.26 -1.88 10.34
N VAL A 349 -20.64 -0.83 10.88
CA VAL A 349 -19.42 -0.89 11.67
C VAL A 349 -19.70 -0.32 13.06
N GLN A 350 -19.03 -0.87 14.07
CA GLN A 350 -19.16 -0.43 15.45
C GLN A 350 -17.80 -0.28 16.08
N TRP A 351 -17.55 0.94 16.59
CA TRP A 351 -16.33 1.27 17.31
C TRP A 351 -16.73 1.89 18.65
N PRO A 352 -16.68 1.12 19.73
CA PRO A 352 -17.16 1.57 21.03
C PRO A 352 -16.57 2.91 21.48
N GLY A 353 -17.46 3.83 21.87
CA GLY A 353 -17.11 5.18 22.29
C GLY A 353 -16.86 6.19 21.16
N LYS A 354 -16.82 5.74 19.90
CA LYS A 354 -16.63 6.62 18.73
C LYS A 354 -17.75 6.41 17.67
N LEU A 355 -18.08 5.18 17.36
CA LEU A 355 -19.11 4.79 16.39
C LEU A 355 -20.04 3.73 17.02
N ASP A 356 -20.81 4.11 18.01
CA ASP A 356 -21.67 3.18 18.74
C ASP A 356 -22.91 2.81 17.93
N TRP A 357 -23.30 1.53 18.02
CA TRP A 357 -24.62 1.08 17.60
C TRP A 357 -25.50 1.01 18.85
N ASP A 358 -26.29 2.06 19.08
CA ASP A 358 -27.19 2.20 20.23
C ASP A 358 -28.68 2.08 19.82
N ASP A 359 -29.59 2.62 20.60
CA ASP A 359 -31.02 2.65 20.34
C ASP A 359 -31.45 3.75 19.35
N LYS A 360 -30.56 4.70 19.03
CA LYS A 360 -30.84 5.88 18.21
C LYS A 360 -30.06 5.87 16.89
N PHE A 361 -28.82 5.41 16.92
CA PHE A 361 -27.91 5.51 15.79
C PHE A 361 -27.12 4.22 15.55
N ALA A 362 -26.74 4.02 14.31
CA ALA A 362 -25.71 3.08 13.87
C ALA A 362 -24.88 3.73 12.77
N PHE A 363 -23.74 3.16 12.42
CA PHE A 363 -22.87 3.68 11.39
C PHE A 363 -22.62 2.65 10.31
N SER A 364 -22.81 3.06 9.06
CA SER A 364 -22.58 2.21 7.89
C SER A 364 -21.42 2.76 7.09
N LEU A 365 -20.49 1.89 6.66
CA LEU A 365 -19.35 2.25 5.86
C LEU A 365 -19.64 2.04 4.37
N ARG A 366 -19.44 3.09 3.56
CA ARG A 366 -19.53 3.03 2.11
C ARG A 366 -18.14 3.18 1.51
N ASP A 367 -17.64 2.14 0.87
CA ASP A 367 -16.33 2.06 0.24
C ASP A 367 -16.48 2.13 -1.28
N ALA A 368 -15.77 3.08 -1.90
CA ALA A 368 -15.84 3.31 -3.34
C ALA A 368 -15.18 2.18 -4.14
N ASN A 369 -14.21 1.50 -3.56
CA ASN A 369 -13.49 0.42 -4.22
C ASN A 369 -14.20 -0.94 -4.19
N LEU A 370 -15.28 -1.10 -3.42
CA LEU A 370 -16.07 -2.35 -3.42
C LEU A 370 -16.65 -2.70 -4.81
N LYS A 371 -16.83 -1.70 -5.67
CA LYS A 371 -17.34 -1.85 -7.05
C LYS A 371 -16.27 -1.57 -8.11
N ASN A 372 -15.01 -1.48 -7.71
CA ASN A 372 -13.91 -1.26 -8.64
C ASN A 372 -13.42 -2.61 -9.21
N ASP A 373 -13.95 -3.01 -10.34
CA ASP A 373 -13.54 -4.22 -11.08
C ASP A 373 -12.52 -3.94 -12.19
N ARG A 374 -12.00 -2.69 -12.28
CA ARG A 374 -11.19 -2.17 -13.37
C ARG A 374 -9.69 -2.14 -13.08
N VAL A 375 -9.28 -2.45 -11.85
CA VAL A 375 -7.90 -2.27 -11.38
C VAL A 375 -6.86 -3.07 -12.20
N LEU A 376 -7.15 -4.33 -12.54
CA LEU A 376 -6.24 -5.15 -13.34
C LEU A 376 -6.15 -4.63 -14.78
N GLN A 377 -7.28 -4.25 -15.37
CA GLN A 377 -7.32 -3.61 -16.69
C GLN A 377 -6.53 -2.29 -16.68
N GLN A 378 -6.60 -1.53 -15.59
CA GLN A 378 -5.88 -0.27 -15.45
C GLN A 378 -4.38 -0.46 -15.53
N TRP A 379 -3.81 -1.33 -14.70
CA TRP A 379 -2.35 -1.57 -14.72
C TRP A 379 -1.90 -2.22 -16.01
N TYR A 380 -2.67 -3.15 -16.57
CA TYR A 380 -2.33 -3.75 -17.87
C TYR A 380 -2.30 -2.73 -19.02
N ALA A 381 -3.23 -1.76 -19.02
CA ALA A 381 -3.22 -0.67 -19.98
C ALA A 381 -2.04 0.30 -19.78
N MET A 382 -1.60 0.48 -18.53
CA MET A 382 -0.40 1.27 -18.21
C MET A 382 0.87 0.54 -18.67
N ASP A 383 0.97 -0.76 -18.45
CA ASP A 383 2.08 -1.62 -18.88
C ASP A 383 2.29 -1.57 -20.41
N GLN A 384 1.20 -1.47 -21.18
CA GLN A 384 1.20 -1.44 -22.65
C GLN A 384 1.38 -0.04 -23.25
N ALA A 385 1.36 1.03 -22.43
CA ALA A 385 1.40 2.39 -22.95
C ALA A 385 2.74 2.69 -23.65
N ASP A 386 2.68 3.17 -24.88
CA ASP A 386 3.82 3.54 -25.73
C ASP A 386 4.19 5.03 -25.66
N SER A 387 3.42 5.81 -24.91
CA SER A 387 3.60 7.25 -24.74
C SER A 387 2.97 7.72 -23.42
N LEU A 388 3.50 8.83 -22.88
CA LEU A 388 2.95 9.42 -21.66
C LEU A 388 1.48 9.86 -21.85
N LYS A 389 1.13 10.27 -23.07
CA LYS A 389 -0.26 10.60 -23.40
C LYS A 389 -1.17 9.38 -23.36
N ALA A 390 -0.79 8.27 -23.98
CA ALA A 390 -1.56 7.03 -23.95
C ALA A 390 -1.70 6.48 -22.53
N PHE A 391 -0.63 6.59 -21.73
CA PHE A 391 -0.63 6.28 -20.32
C PHE A 391 -1.66 7.12 -19.54
N GLN A 392 -1.60 8.45 -19.67
CA GLN A 392 -2.53 9.39 -19.04
C GLN A 392 -3.98 9.14 -19.47
N ASP A 393 -4.23 8.97 -20.80
CA ASP A 393 -5.55 8.70 -21.36
C ASP A 393 -6.14 7.38 -20.81
N SER A 394 -5.29 6.36 -20.57
CA SER A 394 -5.72 5.10 -19.98
C SER A 394 -6.24 5.29 -18.56
N VAL A 395 -5.56 6.10 -17.74
CA VAL A 395 -5.97 6.40 -16.36
C VAL A 395 -7.29 7.18 -16.34
N HIS A 396 -7.45 8.15 -17.24
CA HIS A 396 -8.70 8.90 -17.35
C HIS A 396 -9.89 8.03 -17.78
N ARG A 397 -9.69 7.17 -18.77
CA ARG A 397 -10.75 6.34 -19.33
C ARG A 397 -11.18 5.20 -18.42
N ILE A 398 -10.21 4.50 -17.79
CA ILE A 398 -10.48 3.30 -16.98
C ILE A 398 -10.80 3.66 -15.54
N GLN A 399 -10.06 4.61 -14.98
CA GLN A 399 -10.23 5.08 -13.60
C GLN A 399 -10.27 3.91 -12.59
N GLY A 400 -9.30 3.00 -12.73
CA GLY A 400 -9.21 1.77 -11.91
C GLY A 400 -8.22 1.86 -10.74
N ILE A 401 -7.41 2.92 -10.64
CA ILE A 401 -6.42 3.09 -9.55
C ILE A 401 -7.16 3.21 -8.21
N PRO A 402 -6.87 2.33 -7.22
CA PRO A 402 -7.73 2.24 -6.04
C PRO A 402 -7.46 3.33 -4.98
N TRP A 403 -6.21 3.58 -4.58
CA TRP A 403 -5.85 4.43 -3.43
C TRP A 403 -4.40 4.94 -3.49
N VAL A 404 -3.89 5.20 -4.69
CA VAL A 404 -2.53 5.71 -4.88
C VAL A 404 -2.49 6.84 -5.90
N ASN A 405 -1.53 7.74 -5.74
CA ASN A 405 -1.11 8.67 -6.78
C ASN A 405 -0.29 7.95 -7.83
N THR A 406 -0.17 8.53 -9.00
CA THR A 406 0.71 8.07 -10.08
C THR A 406 1.68 9.18 -10.48
N LEU A 407 2.97 8.89 -10.50
CA LEU A 407 4.00 9.73 -11.07
C LEU A 407 4.61 9.00 -12.26
N ALA A 408 4.86 9.71 -13.36
CA ALA A 408 5.46 9.11 -14.55
C ALA A 408 6.38 10.09 -15.27
N VAL A 409 7.33 9.54 -16.02
CA VAL A 409 8.18 10.29 -16.97
C VAL A 409 8.23 9.57 -18.29
N ASP A 410 8.48 10.31 -19.37
CA ASP A 410 8.78 9.73 -20.67
C ASP A 410 10.21 10.00 -21.15
N ALA A 411 10.63 9.28 -22.16
CA ALA A 411 11.94 9.46 -22.78
C ALA A 411 12.14 10.87 -23.40
N LYS A 412 11.06 11.65 -23.62
CA LYS A 412 11.10 13.02 -24.16
C LYS A 412 11.27 14.08 -23.06
N GLY A 413 11.32 13.66 -21.79
CA GLY A 413 11.55 14.54 -20.66
C GLY A 413 10.32 15.29 -20.18
N GLN A 414 9.14 14.68 -20.27
CA GLN A 414 7.93 15.13 -19.58
C GLN A 414 7.80 14.41 -18.25
N ALA A 415 7.39 15.14 -17.20
CA ALA A 415 7.12 14.63 -15.86
C ALA A 415 5.64 14.85 -15.53
N LEU A 416 4.93 13.80 -15.16
CA LEU A 416 3.49 13.78 -14.91
C LEU A 416 3.20 13.36 -13.47
N TYR A 417 2.31 14.09 -12.81
CA TYR A 417 1.66 13.71 -11.56
C TYR A 417 0.15 13.56 -11.78
N MET A 418 -0.45 12.53 -11.20
CA MET A 418 -1.90 12.33 -11.16
C MET A 418 -2.33 11.80 -9.79
N ASN A 419 -3.32 12.44 -9.17
CA ASN A 419 -4.12 11.86 -8.09
C ASN A 419 -5.49 11.50 -8.66
N ILE A 420 -5.51 10.56 -9.59
CA ILE A 420 -6.73 10.04 -10.23
C ILE A 420 -6.96 8.64 -9.71
N SER A 421 -7.69 8.55 -8.61
CA SER A 421 -8.05 7.32 -7.92
C SER A 421 -9.56 7.23 -7.70
N VAL A 422 -10.04 6.11 -7.14
CA VAL A 422 -11.47 5.87 -6.91
C VAL A 422 -11.91 6.58 -5.63
N VAL A 423 -12.44 7.80 -5.74
CA VAL A 423 -12.82 8.68 -4.62
C VAL A 423 -14.33 8.98 -4.64
N PRO A 424 -15.04 8.94 -3.49
CA PRO A 424 -16.45 9.30 -3.38
C PRO A 424 -16.74 10.71 -3.92
N ASN A 425 -17.76 10.87 -4.76
CA ASN A 425 -18.16 12.16 -5.29
C ASN A 425 -18.98 12.97 -4.27
N VAL A 426 -18.25 13.63 -3.38
CA VAL A 426 -18.77 14.51 -2.31
C VAL A 426 -17.96 15.80 -2.32
N ASP A 427 -18.54 16.88 -2.80
CA ASP A 427 -17.89 18.19 -2.81
C ASP A 427 -17.91 18.88 -1.44
N ALA A 428 -17.20 20.00 -1.34
CA ALA A 428 -17.11 20.77 -0.09
C ALA A 428 -18.47 21.30 0.38
N VAL A 429 -19.37 21.65 -0.54
CA VAL A 429 -20.72 22.16 -0.23
C VAL A 429 -21.58 21.06 0.36
N LYS A 430 -21.59 19.89 -0.26
CA LYS A 430 -22.31 18.72 0.26
C LYS A 430 -21.71 18.28 1.59
N LEU A 431 -20.38 18.26 1.70
CA LEU A 431 -19.70 17.92 2.95
C LEU A 431 -20.14 18.84 4.08
N ALA A 432 -20.12 20.15 3.88
CA ALA A 432 -20.55 21.15 4.89
C ALA A 432 -22.01 20.96 5.31
N ARG A 433 -22.91 20.62 4.37
CA ARG A 433 -24.35 20.42 4.63
C ARG A 433 -24.68 19.08 5.26
N CYS A 434 -23.92 18.05 4.99
CA CYS A 434 -24.26 16.67 5.27
C CYS A 434 -23.37 16.00 6.31
N SER A 435 -22.20 16.57 6.67
CA SER A 435 -21.33 15.95 7.68
C SER A 435 -21.89 16.08 9.10
N ASP A 436 -21.57 15.12 9.93
CA ASP A 436 -21.84 15.15 11.36
C ASP A 436 -20.69 15.83 12.11
N PRO A 437 -20.84 17.07 12.60
CA PRO A 437 -19.75 17.82 13.23
C PRO A 437 -19.28 17.22 14.57
N ARG A 438 -20.03 16.26 15.14
CA ARG A 438 -19.72 15.67 16.45
C ARG A 438 -18.61 14.62 16.41
N ILE A 439 -18.25 14.10 15.23
CA ILE A 439 -17.30 12.99 15.09
C ILE A 439 -15.89 13.47 14.69
N GLY A 440 -15.70 14.79 14.58
CA GLY A 440 -14.43 15.39 14.18
C GLY A 440 -14.17 15.30 12.67
N THR A 441 -12.99 15.76 12.25
CA THR A 441 -12.59 15.85 10.83
C THR A 441 -11.81 14.61 10.32
N GLU A 442 -11.41 13.72 11.21
CA GLU A 442 -10.62 12.54 10.86
C GLU A 442 -11.43 11.52 10.05
N LEU A 443 -12.69 11.32 10.43
CA LEU A 443 -13.64 10.44 9.75
C LEU A 443 -14.71 11.27 9.07
N ILE A 444 -14.90 11.06 7.78
CA ILE A 444 -15.99 11.70 7.03
C ILE A 444 -17.29 10.92 7.31
N VAL A 445 -18.18 11.52 8.10
CA VAL A 445 -19.48 10.93 8.46
C VAL A 445 -20.59 11.78 7.89
N LEU A 446 -21.36 11.22 6.98
CA LEU A 446 -22.51 11.87 6.34
C LEU A 446 -23.82 11.47 7.04
N ASP A 447 -24.85 12.31 6.92
CA ASP A 447 -26.19 12.03 7.40
C ASP A 447 -26.89 10.96 6.53
N GLY A 448 -26.92 9.72 7.00
CA GLY A 448 -27.53 8.59 6.30
C GLY A 448 -29.08 8.57 6.35
N SER A 449 -29.71 9.51 7.05
CA SER A 449 -31.18 9.63 7.09
C SER A 449 -31.76 10.43 5.92
N ARG A 450 -30.91 11.17 5.18
CA ARG A 450 -31.28 12.01 4.06
C ARG A 450 -30.68 11.53 2.74
N SER A 451 -31.53 11.26 1.73
CA SER A 451 -31.06 10.81 0.42
C SER A 451 -30.18 11.84 -0.32
N GLU A 452 -30.41 13.14 -0.08
CA GLU A 452 -29.61 14.22 -0.64
C GLU A 452 -28.13 14.21 -0.17
N CYS A 453 -27.83 13.56 0.97
CA CYS A 453 -26.48 13.40 1.50
C CYS A 453 -25.75 12.16 0.92
N ASN A 454 -26.35 11.50 -0.04
CA ASN A 454 -25.69 10.42 -0.80
C ASN A 454 -24.61 10.99 -1.74
N TRP A 455 -23.69 10.15 -2.18
CA TRP A 455 -22.69 10.52 -3.19
C TRP A 455 -23.35 10.94 -4.50
N ASP A 456 -22.84 11.98 -5.13
CA ASP A 456 -23.35 12.45 -6.42
C ASP A 456 -22.98 11.49 -7.54
N VAL A 457 -23.83 11.39 -8.54
CA VAL A 457 -23.59 10.58 -9.74
C VAL A 457 -23.22 11.52 -10.87
N SER A 458 -22.04 11.30 -11.47
CA SER A 458 -21.60 11.97 -12.69
C SER A 458 -21.62 10.99 -13.86
N PRO A 459 -22.19 11.35 -15.00
CA PRO A 459 -22.15 10.49 -16.20
C PRO A 459 -20.74 10.33 -16.80
N GLU A 460 -19.81 11.23 -16.46
CA GLU A 460 -18.41 11.20 -16.92
C GLU A 460 -17.53 10.24 -16.09
N ALA A 461 -18.00 9.80 -14.91
CA ALA A 461 -17.24 8.92 -14.06
C ALA A 461 -17.38 7.45 -14.52
N ALA A 462 -16.29 6.71 -14.46
CA ALA A 462 -16.26 5.28 -14.82
C ALA A 462 -17.14 4.40 -13.92
N GLN A 463 -17.57 4.92 -12.76
CA GLN A 463 -18.42 4.24 -11.78
C GLN A 463 -19.37 5.25 -11.14
N ALA A 464 -20.64 4.85 -10.94
CA ALA A 464 -21.60 5.70 -10.26
C ALA A 464 -21.18 6.02 -8.81
N GLY A 465 -21.21 7.30 -8.46
CA GLY A 465 -20.92 7.79 -7.11
C GLY A 465 -19.44 8.13 -6.85
N ILE A 466 -18.54 8.01 -7.82
CA ILE A 466 -17.17 8.50 -7.68
C ILE A 466 -16.96 9.81 -8.46
N TYR A 467 -15.93 10.56 -8.09
CA TYR A 467 -15.50 11.74 -8.85
C TYR A 467 -15.08 11.35 -10.28
N PRO A 468 -15.48 12.10 -11.31
CA PRO A 468 -14.92 11.91 -12.65
C PRO A 468 -13.43 12.27 -12.65
N SER A 469 -12.65 11.56 -13.43
CA SER A 469 -11.20 11.74 -13.52
C SER A 469 -10.79 13.16 -13.96
N SER A 470 -11.62 13.83 -14.77
CA SER A 470 -11.42 15.21 -15.24
C SER A 470 -11.41 16.25 -14.11
N ARG A 471 -11.97 15.92 -12.92
CA ARG A 471 -12.06 16.81 -11.76
C ARG A 471 -11.09 16.42 -10.64
N GLN A 472 -10.13 15.58 -10.91
CA GLN A 472 -9.11 15.14 -9.95
C GLN A 472 -7.76 15.79 -10.26
N PRO A 473 -6.86 15.96 -9.26
CA PRO A 473 -5.59 16.66 -9.43
C PRO A 473 -4.66 15.97 -10.42
N GLN A 474 -4.06 16.75 -11.32
CA GLN A 474 -2.99 16.32 -12.20
C GLN A 474 -2.10 17.49 -12.59
N LEU A 475 -0.84 17.21 -12.89
CA LEU A 475 0.14 18.22 -13.26
C LEU A 475 1.18 17.63 -14.22
N LEU A 476 1.33 18.26 -15.39
CA LEU A 476 2.37 17.93 -16.36
C LEU A 476 3.43 19.02 -16.36
N ARG A 477 4.70 18.65 -16.21
CA ARG A 477 5.85 19.55 -16.09
C ARG A 477 7.01 19.12 -16.99
N THR A 478 7.97 20.02 -17.15
CA THR A 478 9.26 19.75 -17.78
C THR A 478 10.44 19.99 -16.83
N ASP A 479 10.17 20.55 -15.63
CA ASP A 479 11.11 20.64 -14.51
C ASP A 479 11.01 19.38 -13.62
N PHE A 480 10.08 19.32 -12.68
CA PHE A 480 9.84 18.14 -11.85
C PHE A 480 8.42 18.07 -11.27
N VAL A 481 8.04 16.89 -10.81
CA VAL A 481 6.99 16.66 -9.82
C VAL A 481 7.49 15.68 -8.77
N GLN A 482 7.08 15.87 -7.50
CA GLN A 482 7.45 14.98 -6.40
C GLN A 482 6.25 14.64 -5.53
N HIS A 483 6.29 13.51 -4.85
CA HIS A 483 5.27 13.15 -3.86
C HIS A 483 5.84 12.26 -2.76
N SER A 484 5.48 12.56 -1.49
CA SER A 484 5.92 11.81 -0.31
C SER A 484 4.77 11.54 0.67
N ASN A 485 3.57 11.26 0.13
CA ASN A 485 2.30 10.97 0.83
C ASN A 485 1.63 12.17 1.50
N ASP A 486 1.90 13.35 1.03
CA ASP A 486 1.16 14.56 1.39
C ASP A 486 -0.07 14.73 0.48
N SER A 487 -0.84 15.81 0.63
CA SER A 487 -1.85 16.18 -0.35
C SER A 487 -1.21 16.59 -1.67
N ALA A 488 -1.99 16.60 -2.75
CA ALA A 488 -1.52 17.01 -4.08
C ALA A 488 -0.99 18.45 -4.15
N TRP A 489 -1.26 19.26 -3.11
CA TRP A 489 -1.04 20.69 -3.08
C TRP A 489 0.36 21.12 -3.54
N MET A 490 1.42 20.53 -2.95
CA MET A 490 2.80 20.97 -3.17
C MET A 490 3.64 19.93 -3.92
N VAL A 491 3.06 19.27 -4.91
CA VAL A 491 3.82 18.35 -5.80
C VAL A 491 4.87 19.09 -6.63
N ASN A 492 4.63 20.39 -6.88
CA ASN A 492 5.60 21.34 -7.42
C ASN A 492 5.29 22.74 -6.88
N PRO A 493 6.23 23.44 -6.19
CA PRO A 493 5.98 24.75 -5.61
C PRO A 493 5.70 25.85 -6.62
N ALA A 494 6.19 25.73 -7.86
CA ALA A 494 5.92 26.71 -8.93
C ALA A 494 4.51 26.58 -9.52
N ALA A 495 3.81 25.47 -9.24
CA ALA A 495 2.46 25.20 -9.74
C ALA A 495 1.61 24.47 -8.67
N PRO A 496 1.28 25.12 -7.53
CA PRO A 496 0.49 24.51 -6.47
C PRO A 496 -0.91 24.11 -6.95
N LEU A 497 -1.34 22.89 -6.61
CA LEU A 497 -2.67 22.37 -6.92
C LEU A 497 -3.64 22.68 -5.78
N LYS A 498 -4.70 23.46 -6.05
CA LYS A 498 -5.64 23.99 -5.06
C LYS A 498 -7.10 23.77 -5.48
N ASP A 499 -8.01 24.05 -4.55
CA ASP A 499 -9.47 24.10 -4.78
C ASP A 499 -10.10 22.75 -5.17
N PHE A 500 -9.52 21.64 -4.71
CA PHE A 500 -10.11 20.31 -4.85
C PHE A 500 -11.05 19.98 -3.67
N SER A 501 -11.90 18.96 -3.86
CA SER A 501 -12.69 18.45 -2.73
C SER A 501 -11.78 18.03 -1.57
N PRO A 502 -12.18 18.30 -0.31
CA PRO A 502 -11.44 17.83 0.86
C PRO A 502 -11.29 16.31 0.94
N LEU A 503 -12.12 15.55 0.20
CA LEU A 503 -11.98 14.10 0.09
C LEU A 503 -10.83 13.70 -0.85
N ILE A 504 -10.38 14.57 -1.74
CA ILE A 504 -9.32 14.29 -2.70
C ILE A 504 -8.00 14.89 -2.22
N SER A 505 -7.96 16.21 -2.00
CA SER A 505 -6.73 16.91 -1.64
C SER A 505 -7.05 18.18 -0.86
N GLN A 506 -6.32 18.41 0.22
CA GLN A 506 -6.41 19.62 1.02
C GLN A 506 -5.19 20.50 0.75
N ASP A 507 -5.39 21.77 0.49
CA ASP A 507 -4.32 22.75 0.39
C ASP A 507 -4.10 23.52 1.70
N GLY A 508 -3.00 24.28 1.79
CA GLY A 508 -2.69 25.12 2.95
C GLY A 508 -2.37 24.34 4.24
N GLN A 509 -2.07 23.05 4.16
CA GLN A 509 -1.73 22.22 5.32
C GLN A 509 -0.20 22.07 5.48
N PRO A 510 0.31 21.84 6.73
CA PRO A 510 1.72 21.53 6.93
C PRO A 510 2.17 20.32 6.13
N LEU A 511 3.32 20.43 5.48
CA LEU A 511 3.93 19.32 4.75
C LEU A 511 4.65 18.35 5.71
N GLY A 512 4.62 17.08 5.38
CA GLY A 512 5.44 16.05 6.02
C GLY A 512 6.93 16.29 5.81
N GLN A 513 7.75 15.84 6.74
CA GLN A 513 9.20 16.10 6.70
C GLN A 513 9.88 15.54 5.44
N ARG A 514 9.40 14.42 4.88
CA ARG A 514 9.94 13.83 3.64
C ARG A 514 9.62 14.69 2.40
N ALA A 515 8.41 15.26 2.32
CA ALA A 515 8.06 16.18 1.24
C ALA A 515 8.89 17.46 1.31
N ARG A 516 9.07 18.02 2.52
CA ARG A 516 9.93 19.18 2.75
C ARG A 516 11.38 18.90 2.33
N PHE A 517 11.94 17.75 2.72
CA PHE A 517 13.26 17.30 2.29
C PHE A 517 13.38 17.27 0.76
N ALA A 518 12.41 16.62 0.09
CA ALA A 518 12.46 16.48 -1.36
C ALA A 518 12.39 17.82 -2.09
N LEU A 519 11.49 18.71 -1.66
CA LEU A 519 11.33 20.04 -2.25
C LEU A 519 12.56 20.92 -2.03
N ASP A 520 13.13 20.90 -0.82
CA ASP A 520 14.35 21.65 -0.49
C ASP A 520 15.55 21.12 -1.27
N ARG A 521 15.71 19.81 -1.36
CA ARG A 521 16.78 19.16 -2.12
C ARG A 521 16.68 19.45 -3.63
N LEU A 522 15.49 19.30 -4.24
CA LEU A 522 15.28 19.59 -5.65
C LEU A 522 15.50 21.07 -5.98
N SER A 523 15.00 21.98 -5.13
CA SER A 523 15.25 23.42 -5.28
C SER A 523 16.75 23.77 -5.16
N SER A 524 17.47 23.09 -4.28
CA SER A 524 18.93 23.28 -4.16
C SER A 524 19.68 22.80 -5.41
N LEU A 525 19.29 21.63 -5.94
CA LEU A 525 19.87 21.08 -7.16
C LEU A 525 19.58 21.97 -8.38
N GLU A 526 18.37 22.51 -8.49
CA GLU A 526 17.98 23.44 -9.56
C GLU A 526 18.86 24.70 -9.56
N LYS A 527 19.18 25.26 -8.38
CA LYS A 527 20.05 26.43 -8.26
C LYS A 527 21.51 26.15 -8.59
N THR A 528 21.96 24.92 -8.37
CA THR A 528 23.39 24.54 -8.52
C THR A 528 23.70 23.84 -9.84
N GLY A 529 22.68 23.44 -10.62
CA GLY A 529 22.87 22.74 -11.89
C GLY A 529 21.68 21.89 -12.32
N LYS A 530 21.93 20.64 -12.60
CA LYS A 530 20.98 19.65 -13.10
C LYS A 530 20.95 18.44 -12.17
N VAL A 531 19.82 17.73 -12.18
CA VAL A 531 19.64 16.48 -11.44
C VAL A 531 20.21 15.31 -12.25
N SER A 532 21.11 14.55 -11.64
CA SER A 532 21.63 13.30 -12.19
C SER A 532 20.95 12.07 -11.55
N VAL A 533 21.22 10.88 -12.11
CA VAL A 533 20.78 9.60 -11.52
C VAL A 533 21.35 9.45 -10.10
N GLU A 534 22.62 9.79 -9.90
CA GLU A 534 23.30 9.70 -8.61
C GLU A 534 22.69 10.65 -7.58
N ASN A 535 22.21 11.84 -7.99
CA ASN A 535 21.48 12.74 -7.09
C ASN A 535 20.19 12.10 -6.58
N LEU A 536 19.43 11.45 -7.46
CA LEU A 536 18.19 10.74 -7.06
C LEU A 536 18.50 9.54 -6.15
N GLN A 537 19.56 8.80 -6.43
CA GLN A 537 20.03 7.71 -5.58
C GLN A 537 20.46 8.21 -4.20
N ALA A 538 21.20 9.32 -4.15
CA ALA A 538 21.65 9.94 -2.91
C ALA A 538 20.49 10.42 -2.03
N MET A 539 19.39 10.92 -2.60
CA MET A 539 18.20 11.29 -1.83
C MET A 539 17.73 10.15 -0.91
N VAL A 540 17.85 8.89 -1.36
CA VAL A 540 17.48 7.71 -0.55
C VAL A 540 18.65 7.24 0.32
N MET A 541 19.83 7.07 -0.27
CA MET A 541 20.94 6.35 0.36
C MET A 541 21.78 7.20 1.32
N ASP A 542 21.67 8.52 1.27
CA ASP A 542 22.37 9.41 2.22
C ASP A 542 21.83 9.33 3.64
N ASN A 543 20.61 8.82 3.81
CA ASN A 543 19.95 8.64 5.12
C ASN A 543 19.92 9.92 5.96
N GLU A 544 19.86 11.09 5.32
CA GLU A 544 19.80 12.38 5.99
C GLU A 544 18.56 12.45 6.87
N VAL A 545 18.72 12.91 8.11
CA VAL A 545 17.64 13.20 9.04
C VAL A 545 17.26 14.66 8.89
N TYR A 546 16.39 14.98 7.93
CA TYR A 546 16.03 16.36 7.57
C TYR A 546 15.53 17.16 8.77
N HIS A 547 14.79 16.53 9.67
CA HIS A 547 14.32 17.17 10.89
C HIS A 547 15.45 17.61 11.83
N ALA A 548 16.63 16.98 11.75
CA ALA A 548 17.78 17.41 12.54
C ALA A 548 18.22 18.84 12.18
N GLY A 549 18.23 19.19 10.91
CA GLY A 549 18.56 20.55 10.47
C GLY A 549 17.64 21.63 11.07
N GLN A 550 16.42 21.25 11.45
CA GLN A 550 15.42 22.17 12.00
C GLN A 550 15.48 22.33 13.51
N VAL A 551 15.92 21.30 14.26
CA VAL A 551 15.81 21.30 15.74
C VAL A 551 17.13 21.00 16.46
N LEU A 552 18.10 20.34 15.84
CA LEU A 552 19.37 20.01 16.48
C LEU A 552 20.15 21.24 16.96
N PRO A 553 20.21 22.38 16.23
CA PRO A 553 20.85 23.58 16.71
C PRO A 553 20.31 24.08 18.05
N ASP A 554 18.98 24.01 18.25
CA ASP A 554 18.33 24.42 19.51
C ASP A 554 18.58 23.41 20.62
N LEU A 555 18.62 22.10 20.30
CA LEU A 555 19.00 21.07 21.27
C LEU A 555 20.44 21.30 21.79
N LEU A 556 21.39 21.61 20.87
CA LEU A 556 22.77 21.89 21.24
C LEU A 556 22.90 23.20 22.05
N LYS A 557 22.10 24.22 21.69
CA LYS A 557 22.02 25.46 22.47
C LYS A 557 21.48 25.20 23.89
N PHE A 558 20.47 24.36 24.01
CA PHE A 558 19.92 23.94 25.29
C PHE A 558 20.96 23.16 26.11
N CYS A 559 21.73 22.26 25.50
CA CYS A 559 22.85 21.54 26.13
C CYS A 559 23.96 22.47 26.64
N ALA A 560 24.16 23.63 26.01
CA ALA A 560 25.14 24.63 26.43
C ALA A 560 24.61 25.64 27.48
N SER A 561 23.32 25.57 27.83
CA SER A 561 22.72 26.40 28.88
C SER A 561 23.01 25.86 30.28
N GLU A 562 22.61 26.61 31.32
CA GLU A 562 22.70 26.14 32.70
C GLU A 562 21.68 25.01 32.95
N LEU A 563 22.16 23.76 32.96
CA LEU A 563 21.34 22.57 33.17
C LEU A 563 21.06 22.26 34.66
N GLY A 564 21.68 23.02 35.59
CA GLY A 564 21.53 22.84 37.02
C GLY A 564 21.95 21.44 37.50
N ASP A 565 21.16 20.84 38.37
CA ASP A 565 21.42 19.51 38.96
C ASP A 565 21.42 18.37 37.91
N ASP A 566 20.80 18.59 36.72
CA ASP A 566 20.73 17.59 35.64
C ASP A 566 21.98 17.58 34.74
N ALA A 567 22.91 18.52 34.90
CA ALA A 567 24.05 18.69 34.00
C ALA A 567 24.89 17.42 33.85
N ALA A 568 25.23 16.77 34.98
CA ALA A 568 26.02 15.53 34.96
C ALA A 568 25.30 14.37 34.27
N ARG A 569 23.97 14.29 34.46
CA ARG A 569 23.13 13.24 33.90
C ARG A 569 22.91 13.42 32.39
N LEU A 570 22.81 14.66 31.93
CA LEU A 570 22.60 15.00 30.51
C LEU A 570 23.90 15.09 29.70
N ALA A 571 25.08 15.21 30.34
CA ALA A 571 26.36 15.37 29.65
C ALA A 571 26.65 14.27 28.60
N PRO A 572 26.42 12.97 28.83
CA PRO A 572 26.62 11.94 27.79
C PRO A 572 25.71 12.13 26.57
N LEU A 573 24.45 12.47 26.79
CA LEU A 573 23.48 12.74 25.72
C LEU A 573 23.91 13.96 24.90
N CYS A 574 24.27 15.07 25.54
CA CYS A 574 24.70 16.28 24.87
C CYS A 574 25.99 16.07 24.05
N THR A 575 26.94 15.29 24.59
CA THR A 575 28.16 14.90 23.87
C THR A 575 27.82 14.06 22.64
N ALA A 576 26.92 13.09 22.76
CA ALA A 576 26.49 12.24 21.66
C ALA A 576 25.74 13.02 20.56
N LEU A 577 24.85 13.95 20.93
CA LEU A 577 24.17 14.83 19.98
C LEU A 577 25.14 15.73 19.21
N LYS A 578 26.15 16.26 19.89
CA LYS A 578 27.18 17.12 19.28
C LYS A 578 28.06 16.33 18.30
N ALA A 579 28.33 15.07 18.58
CA ALA A 579 29.17 14.19 17.75
C ALA A 579 28.41 13.54 16.60
N TRP A 580 27.06 13.60 16.60
CA TRP A 580 26.24 12.93 15.59
C TRP A 580 26.29 13.67 14.25
N ASP A 581 26.35 12.89 13.16
CA ASP A 581 26.49 13.34 11.79
C ASP A 581 25.18 13.81 11.13
N GLY A 582 24.05 13.80 11.85
CA GLY A 582 22.73 14.13 11.30
C GLY A 582 22.14 13.07 10.36
N ARG A 583 22.66 11.84 10.38
CA ARG A 583 22.26 10.73 9.52
C ARG A 583 21.75 9.52 10.31
N ALA A 584 21.01 8.64 9.60
CA ALA A 584 20.57 7.35 10.09
C ALA A 584 21.32 6.22 9.34
N ASP A 585 22.64 6.33 9.29
CA ASP A 585 23.53 5.36 8.65
C ASP A 585 23.92 4.23 9.62
N LEU A 586 24.43 3.11 9.08
CA LEU A 586 24.89 1.98 9.90
C LEU A 586 25.92 2.42 10.95
N ASN A 587 26.78 3.38 10.61
CA ASN A 587 27.81 3.90 11.49
C ASN A 587 27.40 5.11 12.34
N SER A 588 26.15 5.63 12.17
CA SER A 588 25.65 6.73 13.00
C SER A 588 25.63 6.31 14.46
N GLY A 589 26.21 7.15 15.32
CA GLY A 589 26.36 6.86 16.75
C GLY A 589 25.05 7.00 17.52
N ILE A 590 25.15 6.78 18.83
CA ILE A 590 24.03 6.81 19.78
C ILE A 590 23.28 8.17 19.78
N GLY A 591 23.89 9.24 19.29
CA GLY A 591 23.26 10.56 19.13
C GLY A 591 21.98 10.51 18.30
N PHE A 592 21.91 9.66 17.27
CA PHE A 592 20.69 9.45 16.49
C PHE A 592 19.55 8.86 17.36
N VAL A 593 19.87 7.90 18.22
CA VAL A 593 18.88 7.28 19.11
C VAL A 593 18.33 8.29 20.11
N TYR A 594 19.20 9.11 20.72
CA TYR A 594 18.77 10.20 21.59
C TYR A 594 17.88 11.20 20.85
N PHE A 595 18.31 11.64 19.66
CA PHE A 595 17.55 12.59 18.85
C PHE A 595 16.14 12.08 18.54
N GLN A 596 16.03 10.83 18.07
CA GLN A 596 14.74 10.21 17.75
C GLN A 596 13.79 10.21 18.95
N ARG A 597 14.29 9.85 20.16
CA ARG A 597 13.48 9.77 21.39
C ARG A 597 13.01 11.15 21.84
N ILE A 598 13.90 12.13 21.83
CA ILE A 598 13.59 13.52 22.21
C ILE A 598 12.51 14.07 21.27
N VAL A 599 12.71 13.97 19.98
CA VAL A 599 11.75 14.51 18.98
C VAL A 599 10.39 13.83 19.11
N THR A 600 10.35 12.51 19.32
CA THR A 600 9.09 11.78 19.53
C THR A 600 8.35 12.30 20.77
N SER A 601 9.04 12.50 21.88
CA SER A 601 8.44 13.04 23.11
C SER A 601 7.95 14.48 22.92
N MET A 602 8.69 15.29 22.18
CA MET A 602 8.32 16.70 21.91
C MET A 602 7.12 16.86 20.97
N GLN A 603 6.69 15.82 20.26
CA GLN A 603 5.48 15.89 19.41
C GLN A 603 4.21 16.25 20.18
N ALA A 604 4.11 15.86 21.46
CA ALA A 604 2.98 16.20 22.32
C ALA A 604 2.93 17.68 22.74
N VAL A 605 4.00 18.46 22.53
CA VAL A 605 4.08 19.87 22.90
C VAL A 605 3.60 20.73 21.75
N ALA A 606 2.38 21.26 21.85
CA ALA A 606 1.76 22.05 20.78
C ALA A 606 2.53 23.33 20.44
N SER A 607 3.05 24.04 21.47
CA SER A 607 3.79 25.31 21.37
C SER A 607 5.28 25.16 21.07
N ARG A 608 5.75 23.97 20.65
CA ARG A 608 7.18 23.67 20.51
C ARG A 608 7.94 24.47 19.45
N TRP A 609 7.22 25.05 18.48
CA TRP A 609 7.84 25.69 17.32
C TRP A 609 8.11 27.18 17.57
N ARG A 610 9.36 27.63 17.30
CA ARG A 610 9.71 29.06 17.29
C ARG A 610 9.12 29.76 16.09
N VAL A 611 9.20 29.14 14.91
CA VAL A 611 8.53 29.60 13.70
C VAL A 611 7.34 28.69 13.46
N VAL A 612 6.14 29.23 13.57
CA VAL A 612 4.90 28.48 13.33
C VAL A 612 4.69 28.24 11.84
N PHE A 613 3.78 27.35 11.53
CA PHE A 613 3.44 27.06 10.12
C PHE A 613 2.91 28.31 9.40
N ASP A 614 3.48 28.56 8.21
CA ASP A 614 3.06 29.60 7.28
C ASP A 614 2.74 28.96 5.93
N PRO A 615 1.49 29.00 5.46
CA PRO A 615 1.08 28.47 4.16
C PRO A 615 1.78 29.14 2.96
N GLN A 616 2.38 30.33 3.14
CA GLN A 616 3.17 30.98 2.11
C GLN A 616 4.63 30.49 2.06
N ASN A 617 5.07 29.81 3.10
CA ASN A 617 6.41 29.20 3.18
C ASN A 617 6.36 27.76 3.75
N PRO A 618 5.59 26.85 3.11
CA PRO A 618 5.29 25.54 3.69
C PRO A 618 6.50 24.60 3.73
N VAL A 619 7.51 24.83 2.89
CA VAL A 619 8.72 24.00 2.84
C VAL A 619 9.58 24.21 4.07
N HIS A 620 9.70 25.48 4.55
CA HIS A 620 10.61 25.82 5.64
C HIS A 620 9.91 26.03 6.99
N THR A 621 8.57 25.95 7.02
CA THR A 621 7.80 26.11 8.26
C THR A 621 6.91 24.89 8.55
N PRO A 622 6.68 24.56 9.84
CA PRO A 622 7.27 25.15 11.05
C PRO A 622 8.73 24.76 11.25
N SER A 623 9.49 25.53 12.08
CA SER A 623 10.92 25.25 12.35
C SER A 623 11.40 25.86 13.67
N GLY A 624 12.54 25.35 14.17
CA GLY A 624 13.16 25.74 15.41
C GLY A 624 12.38 25.37 16.66
N LEU A 625 13.06 25.00 17.73
CA LEU A 625 12.40 24.80 19.03
C LEU A 625 12.38 26.12 19.81
N ALA A 626 11.20 26.46 20.34
CA ALA A 626 10.97 27.68 21.11
C ALA A 626 11.48 27.53 22.57
N ILE A 627 12.77 27.17 22.70
CA ILE A 627 13.40 26.88 24.00
C ILE A 627 13.47 28.09 24.94
N GLU A 628 13.23 29.28 24.44
CA GLU A 628 13.06 30.52 25.21
C GLU A 628 11.78 30.54 26.05
N TYR A 629 10.78 29.72 25.75
CA TYR A 629 9.56 29.61 26.56
C TYR A 629 9.74 28.54 27.65
N PRO A 630 9.47 28.87 28.93
CA PRO A 630 9.70 27.98 30.07
C PRO A 630 9.00 26.63 29.97
N GLU A 631 7.79 26.58 29.41
CA GLU A 631 7.03 25.33 29.21
C GLU A 631 7.70 24.42 28.19
N VAL A 632 8.26 24.96 27.10
CA VAL A 632 8.97 24.19 26.09
C VAL A 632 10.32 23.72 26.63
N ALA A 633 11.06 24.59 27.32
CA ALA A 633 12.33 24.24 27.95
C ALA A 633 12.16 23.14 29.02
N THR A 634 11.09 23.21 29.82
CA THR A 634 10.76 22.19 30.84
C THR A 634 10.42 20.87 30.18
N ALA A 635 9.57 20.87 29.14
CA ALA A 635 9.22 19.66 28.40
C ALA A 635 10.43 19.03 27.70
N LEU A 636 11.29 19.87 27.13
CA LEU A 636 12.53 19.41 26.47
C LEU A 636 13.48 18.76 27.48
N ARG A 637 13.68 19.37 28.66
CA ARG A 637 14.49 18.78 29.73
C ARG A 637 13.95 17.41 30.15
N ALA A 638 12.64 17.30 30.34
CA ALA A 638 12.00 16.03 30.70
C ALA A 638 12.18 14.98 29.58
N ALA A 639 12.03 15.37 28.30
CA ALA A 639 12.24 14.48 27.16
C ALA A 639 13.69 13.99 27.06
N MET A 640 14.68 14.86 27.33
CA MET A 640 16.10 14.50 27.35
C MET A 640 16.43 13.53 28.49
N LEU A 641 15.92 13.76 29.68
CA LEU A 641 16.09 12.86 30.82
C LEU A 641 15.46 11.49 30.57
N ALA A 642 14.24 11.46 30.02
CA ALA A 642 13.57 10.23 29.63
C ALA A 642 14.38 9.46 28.57
N ALA A 643 14.95 10.16 27.58
CA ALA A 643 15.81 9.54 26.57
C ALA A 643 17.07 8.90 27.16
N VAL A 644 17.70 9.52 28.19
CA VAL A 644 18.83 8.93 28.93
C VAL A 644 18.41 7.63 29.62
N ASP A 645 17.27 7.65 30.34
CA ASP A 645 16.77 6.48 31.08
C ASP A 645 16.42 5.32 30.11
N GLU A 646 15.78 5.64 28.97
CA GLU A 646 15.40 4.62 27.98
C GLU A 646 16.62 4.00 27.30
N VAL A 647 17.66 4.78 26.98
CA VAL A 647 18.91 4.28 26.42
C VAL A 647 19.62 3.38 27.43
N ALA A 648 19.69 3.78 28.69
CA ALA A 648 20.27 2.98 29.76
C ALA A 648 19.48 1.67 29.98
N LYS A 649 18.14 1.74 30.01
CA LYS A 649 17.26 0.58 30.13
C LYS A 649 17.42 -0.40 28.98
N ALA A 650 17.67 0.10 27.80
CA ALA A 650 17.93 -0.72 26.61
C ALA A 650 19.35 -1.31 26.57
N GLY A 651 20.21 -1.02 27.56
CA GLY A 651 21.59 -1.50 27.61
C GLY A 651 22.51 -0.94 26.52
N LEU A 652 22.14 0.22 25.94
CA LEU A 652 22.93 0.86 24.88
C LEU A 652 24.05 1.71 25.49
N SER A 653 25.23 1.71 24.83
CA SER A 653 26.42 2.45 25.27
C SER A 653 26.76 3.59 24.32
N ALA A 654 27.73 4.41 24.70
CA ALA A 654 28.24 5.50 23.84
C ALA A 654 28.82 4.99 22.51
N ASP A 655 29.32 3.75 22.48
CA ASP A 655 29.91 3.13 21.30
C ASP A 655 28.90 2.45 20.37
N THR A 656 27.62 2.36 20.83
CA THR A 656 26.55 1.72 20.05
C THR A 656 26.29 2.49 18.76
N ARG A 657 26.26 1.77 17.64
CA ARG A 657 25.96 2.30 16.31
C ARG A 657 24.55 1.91 15.90
N TRP A 658 23.94 2.67 14.99
CA TRP A 658 22.59 2.38 14.50
C TRP A 658 22.49 1.01 13.84
N GLY A 659 23.50 0.58 13.07
CA GLY A 659 23.56 -0.77 12.48
C GLY A 659 23.63 -1.92 13.47
N ASP A 660 24.01 -1.67 14.74
CA ASP A 660 23.96 -2.68 15.80
C ASP A 660 22.53 -2.91 16.32
N ILE A 661 21.66 -1.92 16.13
CA ILE A 661 20.29 -1.89 16.65
C ILE A 661 19.28 -2.34 15.58
N GLN A 662 19.32 -1.73 14.39
CA GLN A 662 18.34 -1.96 13.32
C GLN A 662 18.81 -3.04 12.36
N VAL A 663 18.05 -4.15 12.27
CA VAL A 663 18.45 -5.32 11.49
C VAL A 663 17.26 -5.92 10.74
N SER A 664 17.55 -6.73 9.72
CA SER A 664 16.63 -7.70 9.15
C SER A 664 17.14 -9.12 9.38
N SER A 665 16.33 -9.96 10.01
CA SER A 665 16.60 -11.38 10.28
C SER A 665 15.70 -12.31 9.46
N ILE A 666 14.98 -11.81 8.48
CA ILE A 666 13.99 -12.58 7.68
C ILE A 666 14.62 -13.83 7.07
N SER A 667 15.85 -13.73 6.59
CA SER A 667 16.61 -14.85 6.00
C SER A 667 17.53 -15.59 6.99
N GLY A 668 17.27 -15.47 8.30
CA GLY A 668 18.00 -16.17 9.35
C GLY A 668 19.06 -15.28 10.03
N LYS A 669 20.29 -15.17 9.47
CA LYS A 669 21.35 -14.35 10.07
C LYS A 669 21.05 -12.85 9.93
N PRO A 670 21.09 -12.05 11.03
CA PRO A 670 20.81 -10.63 10.98
C PRO A 670 21.71 -9.85 10.00
N ILE A 671 21.10 -8.99 9.20
CA ILE A 671 21.75 -8.04 8.29
C ILE A 671 21.48 -6.64 8.85
N PRO A 672 22.50 -5.80 9.11
CA PRO A 672 22.31 -4.42 9.51
C PRO A 672 21.56 -3.61 8.43
N ILE A 673 20.61 -2.78 8.83
CA ILE A 673 19.79 -1.98 7.90
C ILE A 673 19.90 -0.51 8.27
N HIS A 674 20.25 0.33 7.30
CA HIS A 674 20.29 1.79 7.44
C HIS A 674 18.92 2.42 7.15
N GLY A 675 18.79 3.75 7.35
CA GLY A 675 17.50 4.45 7.27
C GLY A 675 16.79 4.46 8.62
N GLY A 676 15.58 5.02 8.68
CA GLY A 676 14.88 5.17 9.94
C GLY A 676 13.47 5.76 9.80
N PRO A 677 12.85 6.26 10.89
CA PRO A 677 11.45 6.68 10.89
C PRO A 677 11.16 7.81 9.88
N ALA A 678 10.12 7.61 9.06
CA ALA A 678 9.66 8.56 8.05
C ALA A 678 9.33 9.97 8.60
N GLY A 679 8.80 10.06 9.82
CA GLY A 679 8.43 11.30 10.49
C GLY A 679 9.63 12.21 10.81
N LEU A 680 10.85 11.69 10.77
CA LEU A 680 12.08 12.46 10.91
C LEU A 680 12.60 13.04 9.57
N GLY A 681 11.87 12.84 8.48
CA GLY A 681 12.26 13.28 7.16
C GLY A 681 13.34 12.41 6.50
N ILE A 682 13.54 11.20 7.00
CA ILE A 682 14.44 10.22 6.41
C ILE A 682 13.75 9.65 5.16
N TYR A 683 14.35 9.88 4.00
CA TYR A 683 13.77 9.46 2.72
C TYR A 683 13.79 7.93 2.59
N ASN A 684 14.86 7.29 3.06
CA ASN A 684 14.92 5.85 3.28
C ASN A 684 14.16 5.46 4.57
N ALA A 685 12.84 5.47 4.48
CA ALA A 685 11.99 5.20 5.62
C ALA A 685 12.04 3.71 6.02
N MET A 686 12.20 3.46 7.32
CA MET A 686 12.20 2.13 7.93
C MET A 686 11.35 2.10 9.18
N GLN A 687 10.62 1.02 9.35
CA GLN A 687 9.81 0.74 10.51
C GLN A 687 10.23 -0.57 11.13
N THR A 688 10.28 -0.57 12.45
CA THR A 688 10.80 -1.69 13.21
C THR A 688 9.89 -2.07 14.35
N VAL A 689 9.91 -3.36 14.68
CA VAL A 689 9.35 -3.90 15.93
C VAL A 689 10.46 -4.39 16.84
N ALA A 690 10.13 -4.66 18.11
CA ALA A 690 11.08 -5.30 19.01
C ALA A 690 11.46 -6.68 18.45
N GLY A 691 12.74 -6.88 18.25
CA GLY A 691 13.34 -8.13 17.78
C GLY A 691 13.95 -8.92 18.95
N ARG A 692 14.83 -9.88 18.60
CA ARG A 692 15.59 -10.68 19.59
C ARG A 692 16.82 -9.90 20.06
N ASP A 693 17.31 -10.23 21.23
CA ASP A 693 18.59 -9.75 21.79
C ASP A 693 18.71 -8.20 21.83
N GLY A 694 17.61 -7.53 22.15
CA GLY A 694 17.57 -6.06 22.23
C GLY A 694 17.60 -5.33 20.89
N LYS A 695 17.64 -6.04 19.77
CA LYS A 695 17.60 -5.48 18.40
C LYS A 695 16.20 -5.05 18.01
N ARG A 696 16.12 -4.28 16.94
CA ARG A 696 14.88 -3.87 16.30
C ARG A 696 14.81 -4.48 14.90
N GLU A 697 13.80 -5.29 14.67
CA GLU A 697 13.57 -5.98 13.39
C GLU A 697 12.81 -5.09 12.43
N VAL A 698 13.35 -4.89 11.23
CA VAL A 698 12.66 -4.16 10.15
C VAL A 698 11.51 -5.01 9.63
N VAL A 699 10.31 -4.44 9.60
CA VAL A 699 9.09 -5.10 9.12
C VAL A 699 8.44 -4.41 7.94
N SER A 700 8.76 -3.12 7.71
CA SER A 700 8.21 -2.30 6.62
C SER A 700 9.15 -1.15 6.31
N GLY A 701 9.00 -0.52 5.17
CA GLY A 701 9.79 0.63 4.75
C GLY A 701 10.18 0.54 3.27
N THR A 702 11.29 1.19 2.91
CA THR A 702 11.87 1.07 1.56
C THR A 702 11.83 -0.38 1.10
N SER A 703 11.19 -0.62 -0.02
CA SER A 703 10.87 -1.96 -0.52
C SER A 703 11.42 -2.18 -1.93
N TYR A 704 10.71 -1.79 -2.98
CA TYR A 704 11.22 -1.80 -4.34
C TYR A 704 11.81 -0.42 -4.69
N LEU A 705 13.10 -0.38 -4.94
CA LEU A 705 13.79 0.83 -5.40
C LEU A 705 14.03 0.74 -6.90
N GLN A 706 13.71 1.81 -7.64
CA GLN A 706 14.21 1.99 -9.00
C GLN A 706 14.54 3.47 -9.28
N VAL A 707 15.62 3.70 -10.01
CA VAL A 707 15.91 4.95 -10.71
C VAL A 707 16.03 4.64 -12.18
N VAL A 708 15.18 5.28 -12.98
CA VAL A 708 15.10 5.06 -14.42
C VAL A 708 15.32 6.37 -15.14
N THR A 709 16.17 6.36 -16.15
CA THR A 709 16.29 7.40 -17.18
C THR A 709 16.34 6.76 -18.55
N PHE A 710 16.56 7.53 -19.61
CA PHE A 710 16.55 7.07 -20.99
C PHE A 710 17.75 7.58 -21.76
N ASP A 711 18.19 6.81 -22.76
CA ASP A 711 19.08 7.26 -23.83
C ASP A 711 18.44 7.02 -25.20
N GLU A 712 19.22 7.05 -26.27
CA GLU A 712 18.75 6.78 -27.64
C GLU A 712 18.39 5.31 -27.88
N HIS A 713 18.80 4.40 -27.00
CA HIS A 713 18.56 2.95 -27.09
C HIS A 713 17.41 2.48 -26.19
N GLY A 714 16.90 3.35 -25.31
CA GLY A 714 15.79 3.03 -24.41
C GLY A 714 16.08 3.29 -22.93
N PRO A 715 15.44 2.56 -22.02
CA PRO A 715 15.58 2.79 -20.58
C PRO A 715 16.96 2.40 -20.06
N LYS A 716 17.48 3.21 -19.12
CA LYS A 716 18.63 2.94 -18.26
C LYS A 716 18.12 2.90 -16.83
N ALA A 717 18.02 1.71 -16.30
CA ALA A 717 17.42 1.49 -15.00
C ALA A 717 18.39 0.85 -14.00
N GLN A 718 18.33 1.33 -12.75
CA GLN A 718 19.00 0.73 -11.62
C GLN A 718 18.00 0.56 -10.48
N GLY A 719 18.09 -0.52 -9.74
CA GLY A 719 17.14 -0.78 -8.65
C GLY A 719 17.49 -2.01 -7.84
N LEU A 720 16.65 -2.30 -6.87
CA LEU A 720 16.70 -3.53 -6.07
C LEU A 720 15.45 -3.69 -5.19
N LEU A 721 15.24 -4.89 -4.67
CA LEU A 721 14.33 -5.18 -3.57
C LEU A 721 15.09 -5.18 -2.25
N ALA A 722 14.74 -4.27 -1.33
CA ALA A 722 15.45 -4.16 -0.05
C ALA A 722 15.37 -5.43 0.82
N PHE A 723 14.40 -6.30 0.59
CA PHE A 723 14.17 -7.55 1.30
C PHE A 723 14.46 -8.80 0.44
N SER A 724 15.10 -8.66 -0.72
CA SER A 724 15.42 -9.74 -1.67
C SER A 724 14.20 -10.38 -2.36
N GLU A 725 14.45 -11.13 -3.42
CA GLU A 725 13.42 -11.67 -4.32
C GLU A 725 12.61 -12.79 -3.69
N SER A 726 13.29 -13.76 -3.05
CA SER A 726 12.66 -14.94 -2.49
C SER A 726 12.33 -14.79 -1.00
N SER A 727 11.15 -15.25 -0.61
CA SER A 727 10.77 -15.41 0.79
C SER A 727 11.16 -16.79 1.37
N ASN A 728 11.72 -17.68 0.57
CA ASN A 728 12.21 -18.97 1.02
C ASN A 728 13.61 -18.80 1.63
N PRO A 729 13.80 -19.02 2.95
CA PRO A 729 15.11 -18.84 3.60
C PRO A 729 16.23 -19.72 3.06
N GLN A 730 15.89 -20.81 2.36
CA GLN A 730 16.87 -21.73 1.74
C GLN A 730 17.35 -21.25 0.36
N SER A 731 16.66 -20.28 -0.24
CA SER A 731 17.05 -19.68 -1.51
C SER A 731 18.27 -18.74 -1.33
N ALA A 732 19.22 -18.80 -2.24
CA ALA A 732 20.31 -17.83 -2.33
C ALA A 732 19.77 -16.38 -2.46
N HIS A 733 18.61 -16.26 -3.12
CA HIS A 733 17.93 -14.96 -3.38
C HIS A 733 16.99 -14.54 -2.25
N SER A 734 17.17 -15.06 -1.03
CA SER A 734 16.43 -14.62 0.16
C SER A 734 17.12 -13.49 0.93
N ARG A 735 18.38 -13.17 0.60
CA ARG A 735 19.19 -12.20 1.34
C ARG A 735 20.16 -11.36 0.51
N ASP A 736 20.47 -11.74 -0.70
CA ASP A 736 21.50 -11.15 -1.56
C ASP A 736 21.23 -9.68 -1.89
N GLN A 737 19.99 -9.31 -2.29
CA GLN A 737 19.62 -7.91 -2.50
C GLN A 737 19.54 -7.13 -1.16
N THR A 738 19.17 -7.78 -0.05
CA THR A 738 19.19 -7.15 1.28
C THR A 738 20.62 -6.80 1.70
N GLU A 739 21.60 -7.66 1.41
CA GLU A 739 23.00 -7.38 1.63
C GLU A 739 23.53 -6.26 0.72
N ALA A 740 23.08 -6.22 -0.55
CA ALA A 740 23.39 -5.13 -1.47
C ALA A 740 22.81 -3.80 -0.98
N PHE A 741 21.55 -3.81 -0.53
CA PHE A 741 20.88 -2.65 0.07
C PHE A 741 21.62 -2.15 1.32
N SER A 742 21.96 -3.06 2.24
CA SER A 742 22.76 -2.72 3.44
C SER A 742 24.09 -2.02 3.11
N LYS A 743 24.68 -2.35 1.97
CA LYS A 743 25.93 -1.76 1.44
C LYS A 743 25.69 -0.57 0.51
N LYS A 744 24.44 -0.13 0.33
CA LYS A 744 24.04 0.96 -0.57
C LYS A 744 24.38 0.71 -2.05
N HIS A 745 24.48 -0.55 -2.47
CA HIS A 745 24.81 -0.91 -3.84
C HIS A 745 23.53 -0.97 -4.69
N TRP A 746 23.47 -0.16 -5.73
CA TRP A 746 22.46 -0.21 -6.77
C TRP A 746 22.84 -1.23 -7.83
N SER A 747 21.86 -1.98 -8.32
CA SER A 747 22.06 -2.98 -9.38
C SER A 747 21.47 -2.49 -10.69
N VAL A 748 22.15 -2.76 -11.81
CA VAL A 748 21.58 -2.54 -13.13
C VAL A 748 20.38 -3.48 -13.30
N LEU A 749 19.28 -2.95 -13.82
CA LEU A 749 18.11 -3.72 -14.20
C LEU A 749 18.20 -4.03 -15.71
N PRO A 750 18.62 -5.25 -16.10
CA PRO A 750 18.81 -5.58 -17.51
C PRO A 750 17.43 -5.65 -18.20
N PHE A 751 17.25 -4.84 -19.25
CA PHE A 751 15.98 -4.73 -19.97
C PHE A 751 16.08 -5.28 -21.39
N THR A 752 17.14 -4.95 -22.12
CA THR A 752 17.29 -5.43 -23.49
C THR A 752 17.76 -6.88 -23.51
N GLU A 753 17.41 -7.60 -24.57
CA GLU A 753 17.84 -9.00 -24.82
C GLU A 753 19.37 -9.18 -24.69
N GLN A 754 20.13 -8.17 -25.16
CA GLN A 754 21.59 -8.18 -25.05
C GLN A 754 22.05 -8.09 -23.59
N GLN A 755 21.43 -7.19 -22.78
CA GLN A 755 21.77 -7.03 -21.38
C GLN A 755 21.42 -8.30 -20.58
N ILE A 756 20.22 -8.87 -20.82
CA ILE A 756 19.74 -10.08 -20.14
C ILE A 756 20.69 -11.24 -20.40
N LYS A 757 21.08 -11.51 -21.66
CA LYS A 757 21.98 -12.60 -22.02
C LYS A 757 23.43 -12.36 -21.57
N ALA A 758 23.85 -11.12 -21.36
CA ALA A 758 25.17 -10.77 -20.87
C ALA A 758 25.30 -10.83 -19.33
N ASP A 759 24.19 -11.02 -18.61
CA ASP A 759 24.22 -11.12 -17.15
C ASP A 759 24.98 -12.38 -16.71
N PRO A 760 25.92 -12.27 -15.75
CA PRO A 760 26.75 -13.40 -15.34
C PRO A 760 25.99 -14.55 -14.68
N ALA A 761 24.79 -14.30 -14.16
CA ALA A 761 23.91 -15.29 -13.55
C ALA A 761 22.81 -15.77 -14.51
N TYR A 762 22.91 -15.45 -15.80
CA TYR A 762 21.89 -15.80 -16.79
C TYR A 762 21.63 -17.31 -16.83
N GLN A 763 20.39 -17.68 -16.61
CA GLN A 763 19.89 -19.06 -16.74
C GLN A 763 18.56 -19.03 -17.47
N VAL A 764 18.21 -20.09 -18.17
CA VAL A 764 16.96 -20.21 -18.90
C VAL A 764 16.25 -21.53 -18.59
N GLN A 765 14.95 -21.45 -18.38
CA GLN A 765 14.05 -22.57 -18.20
C GLN A 765 12.85 -22.41 -19.14
N VAL A 766 12.57 -23.40 -19.96
CA VAL A 766 11.37 -23.45 -20.79
C VAL A 766 10.35 -24.35 -20.14
N ILE A 767 9.15 -23.83 -19.93
CA ILE A 767 8.02 -24.57 -19.34
C ILE A 767 6.85 -24.62 -20.31
N LYS A 768 6.14 -25.74 -20.34
CA LYS A 768 4.91 -25.96 -21.13
C LYS A 768 3.89 -26.69 -20.27
N GLU A 769 2.60 -26.31 -20.37
CA GLU A 769 1.48 -26.93 -19.69
C GLU A 769 1.30 -28.41 -20.08
#